data_50f061916b538361d6dffdb6cb12f2cb
#
_entry.id   50f061916b538361d6dffdb6cb12f2cb
#
_cell.length_a   1.000
_cell.length_b   1.000
_cell.length_c   1.000
_cell.angle_alpha   90.00
_cell.angle_beta   90.00
_cell.angle_gamma   90.00
#
_symmetry.space_group_name_H-M   'P 1'
#
loop_
_entity.id
_entity.type
_entity.pdbx_description
1 polymer ?
#
loop_
_entity_poly.entity_id
_entity_poly.type
_entity_poly.pdbx_seq_one_letter_code
_entity_poly.pdbx_strand_id
1 'polypeptide(L)'
;EYAILLIGTSDAGVQEIVLQFSVGQQTQDLGFRAELPVVFDSRPAVPVRIEVQDTEDSEGFVRLLIRDPQGRVWPSQVRRLAPDLFFQEQIYRSHGEIVWLAPGQYDVESSRGPEYLRQQQKLIVRPMSDKPGESAVQVLTIQPRRWVSPVRYGWYSGDHHIHGAGCAHYQNPTEGVLPEDMFRQISGEGLNVGCVLTWGPCFEYQRQFFRPQVDQLSRGRTLMKYDLEVSGFGSQALGHVCLLNLSDQVYPGSGGTKEQGWPTWTTPVLRWAKQQGATTGFAHSGSGLQIDPRRAAQRLLEQCDVDGSGLVSVAESEVALLPMSFGAVDADGDGGLSVGELQSAVDRVADDLPNLAIPEMNSVGAMELPVAVSEGVCDFISAMDTPRIAEWNMWYHVLNCGYSLKAAGETDFPCMSGMAVGQGRSYVQLGQQPLDFGEWCAGLAAGRSYVSDGYMHSLALQVKSGEEQATVGECLNLAVGGMVRVRVTVSAAPEMPESIAYASRSAEDRPRWLGDTVTLHGERSRRWLSGGERRVELVVNGKVAGVRVIAADGQEQELEFEVPVASSSWLAIRSFPQLHTNAVEVIVGGRPIRVSAASARWCQETIRQLWRVRAGNIAAGERESAREAFERSIAEYGRRAAEAGGG
;
A
#
# COMPACT_ATOMS: atom_id res chain seq x y z
N GLU A 1 -36.13 6.92 -1.42
CA GLU A 1 -35.63 6.26 -0.18
C GLU A 1 -35.89 4.76 -0.28
N TYR A 2 -35.01 3.94 0.27
CA TYR A 2 -35.18 2.50 0.36
C TYR A 2 -34.69 2.03 1.75
N ALA A 3 -35.26 0.90 2.20
CA ALA A 3 -34.89 0.25 3.44
C ALA A 3 -34.63 -1.24 3.19
N ILE A 4 -33.66 -1.80 3.90
CA ILE A 4 -33.38 -3.24 3.90
C ILE A 4 -33.94 -3.81 5.19
N LEU A 5 -34.85 -4.78 5.07
CA LEU A 5 -35.43 -5.49 6.20
C LEU A 5 -34.80 -6.86 6.35
N LEU A 6 -34.34 -7.18 7.56
CA LEU A 6 -33.88 -8.50 7.93
C LEU A 6 -34.99 -9.25 8.61
N ILE A 7 -35.44 -10.33 8.00
CA ILE A 7 -36.48 -11.19 8.55
C ILE A 7 -35.83 -12.45 9.09
N GLY A 8 -35.98 -12.70 10.39
CA GLY A 8 -35.51 -13.92 11.04
C GLY A 8 -36.66 -14.70 11.64
N THR A 9 -36.61 -16.04 11.57
CA THR A 9 -37.53 -16.94 12.23
C THR A 9 -36.79 -18.12 12.84
N SER A 10 -37.28 -18.66 13.95
CA SER A 10 -36.82 -19.91 14.53
C SER A 10 -37.56 -21.13 13.96
N ASP A 11 -38.65 -20.91 13.24
CA ASP A 11 -39.50 -21.97 12.73
C ASP A 11 -39.17 -22.36 11.31
N ALA A 12 -39.15 -23.63 11.01
CA ALA A 12 -38.93 -24.16 9.67
C ALA A 12 -40.25 -24.21 8.88
N GLY A 13 -40.13 -24.14 7.55
CA GLY A 13 -41.25 -24.22 6.62
C GLY A 13 -41.70 -22.88 6.08
N VAL A 14 -42.84 -22.86 5.43
CA VAL A 14 -43.39 -21.67 4.80
C VAL A 14 -43.92 -20.72 5.86
N GLN A 15 -43.42 -19.52 5.85
CA GLN A 15 -43.84 -18.44 6.74
C GLN A 15 -44.46 -17.32 5.91
N GLU A 16 -45.50 -16.70 6.46
CA GLU A 16 -46.14 -15.52 5.90
C GLU A 16 -46.08 -14.37 6.91
N ILE A 17 -45.60 -13.22 6.49
CA ILE A 17 -45.64 -11.98 7.27
C ILE A 17 -46.25 -10.86 6.43
N VAL A 18 -46.90 -9.91 7.07
CA VAL A 18 -47.35 -8.69 6.43
C VAL A 18 -46.49 -7.53 6.88
N LEU A 19 -45.76 -6.94 5.92
CA LEU A 19 -45.00 -5.72 6.16
C LEU A 19 -45.93 -4.52 5.96
N GLN A 20 -46.03 -3.68 6.98
CA GLN A 20 -46.79 -2.43 6.91
C GLN A 20 -45.81 -1.25 6.71
N PHE A 21 -46.06 -0.48 5.67
CA PHE A 21 -45.33 0.74 5.39
C PHE A 21 -46.19 1.95 5.67
N SER A 22 -45.67 2.89 6.43
CA SER A 22 -46.25 4.21 6.65
C SER A 22 -45.23 5.27 6.32
N VAL A 23 -45.45 5.99 5.24
CA VAL A 23 -44.57 7.09 4.81
C VAL A 23 -45.42 8.37 4.91
N GLY A 24 -45.06 9.28 5.81
CA GLY A 24 -45.79 10.52 6.03
C GLY A 24 -44.86 11.67 6.42
N GLN A 25 -45.32 12.90 6.19
CA GLN A 25 -44.64 14.09 6.72
C GLN A 25 -45.19 14.35 8.14
N GLN A 26 -44.30 14.74 9.04
CA GLN A 26 -44.48 14.83 10.51
C GLN A 26 -45.72 15.54 11.05
N THR A 27 -46.52 16.25 10.24
CA THR A 27 -47.61 17.08 10.71
C THR A 27 -48.92 16.96 9.94
N GLN A 28 -49.02 16.12 8.92
CA GLN A 28 -50.25 15.95 8.16
C GLN A 28 -50.53 14.48 7.81
N ASP A 29 -51.72 14.02 8.05
CA ASP A 29 -52.22 12.64 7.81
C ASP A 29 -52.33 12.24 6.32
N LEU A 30 -51.56 12.81 5.44
CA LEU A 30 -51.52 12.51 4.01
C LEU A 30 -50.42 11.52 3.64
N GLY A 31 -50.03 10.66 4.58
CA GLY A 31 -49.03 9.63 4.36
C GLY A 31 -49.55 8.46 3.52
N PHE A 32 -48.68 7.87 2.69
CA PHE A 32 -48.93 6.63 2.01
C PHE A 32 -48.83 5.47 3.01
N ARG A 33 -49.86 4.63 3.06
CA ARG A 33 -49.86 3.37 3.83
C ARG A 33 -50.05 2.23 2.86
N ALA A 34 -49.17 1.22 2.97
CA ALA A 34 -49.31 -0.01 2.19
C ALA A 34 -48.99 -1.22 3.06
N GLU A 35 -49.63 -2.31 2.74
CA GLU A 35 -49.35 -3.62 3.28
C GLU A 35 -48.77 -4.49 2.16
N LEU A 36 -47.69 -5.17 2.46
CA LEU A 36 -47.04 -6.11 1.54
C LEU A 36 -46.97 -7.48 2.22
N PRO A 37 -47.73 -8.46 1.76
CA PRO A 37 -47.55 -9.84 2.21
C PRO A 37 -46.27 -10.40 1.64
N VAL A 38 -45.44 -10.97 2.51
CA VAL A 38 -44.18 -11.63 2.14
C VAL A 38 -44.24 -13.08 2.58
N VAL A 39 -44.12 -13.98 1.63
CA VAL A 39 -44.04 -15.42 1.87
C VAL A 39 -42.61 -15.88 1.66
N PHE A 40 -42.02 -16.60 2.61
CA PHE A 40 -40.69 -17.18 2.52
C PHE A 40 -40.67 -18.59 3.12
N ASP A 41 -39.81 -19.45 2.56
CA ASP A 41 -39.56 -20.80 3.03
C ASP A 41 -38.30 -20.85 3.90
N SER A 42 -38.49 -21.06 5.19
CA SER A 42 -37.43 -21.15 6.19
C SER A 42 -36.94 -22.59 6.29
N ARG A 43 -35.67 -22.82 6.01
CA ARG A 43 -35.06 -24.14 6.08
C ARG A 43 -33.96 -24.17 7.15
N PRO A 44 -33.90 -25.25 7.97
CA PRO A 44 -32.83 -25.41 8.94
C PRO A 44 -31.46 -25.37 8.26
N ALA A 45 -30.54 -24.58 8.80
CA ALA A 45 -29.18 -24.58 8.34
C ALA A 45 -28.46 -25.88 8.75
N VAL A 46 -27.53 -26.31 7.91
CA VAL A 46 -26.73 -27.52 8.09
C VAL A 46 -25.34 -27.12 8.47
N PRO A 47 -24.72 -27.72 9.50
CA PRO A 47 -23.32 -27.46 9.83
C PRO A 47 -22.41 -28.08 8.78
N VAL A 48 -21.56 -27.27 8.18
CA VAL A 48 -20.50 -27.69 7.25
C VAL A 48 -19.16 -27.43 7.92
N ARG A 49 -18.46 -28.52 8.28
CA ARG A 49 -17.13 -28.43 8.87
C ARG A 49 -16.08 -28.26 7.78
N ILE A 50 -15.21 -27.28 7.97
CA ILE A 50 -14.08 -27.00 7.09
C ILE A 50 -12.91 -27.91 7.47
N GLU A 51 -12.39 -28.68 6.54
CA GLU A 51 -11.17 -29.49 6.70
C GLU A 51 -10.08 -28.93 5.82
N VAL A 52 -9.13 -28.23 6.42
CA VAL A 52 -7.95 -27.71 5.72
C VAL A 52 -6.87 -28.76 5.74
N GLN A 53 -6.44 -29.20 4.55
CA GLN A 53 -5.35 -30.14 4.33
C GLN A 53 -4.14 -29.37 3.79
N ASP A 54 -3.40 -28.75 4.69
CA ASP A 54 -2.15 -28.06 4.38
C ASP A 54 -1.02 -28.64 5.23
N THR A 55 0.03 -29.10 4.55
CA THR A 55 1.20 -29.70 5.20
C THR A 55 2.22 -28.66 5.66
N GLU A 56 2.15 -27.44 5.13
CA GLU A 56 3.08 -26.36 5.46
C GLU A 56 2.59 -25.51 6.63
N ASP A 57 1.26 -25.34 6.75
CA ASP A 57 0.61 -24.55 7.79
C ASP A 57 -0.78 -25.10 8.13
N SER A 58 -0.80 -26.14 8.97
CA SER A 58 -2.04 -26.81 9.38
C SER A 58 -2.93 -25.97 10.31
N GLU A 59 -2.38 -24.95 10.96
CA GLU A 59 -3.08 -24.08 11.92
C GLU A 59 -3.58 -22.77 11.28
N GLY A 60 -3.19 -22.51 10.02
CA GLY A 60 -3.54 -21.31 9.30
C GLY A 60 -4.99 -21.27 8.83
N PHE A 61 -5.49 -20.07 8.66
CA PHE A 61 -6.81 -19.83 8.09
C PHE A 61 -6.79 -19.93 6.57
N VAL A 62 -7.95 -20.23 5.98
CA VAL A 62 -8.18 -20.15 4.53
C VAL A 62 -9.28 -19.16 4.24
N ARG A 63 -9.12 -18.43 3.15
CA ARG A 63 -10.13 -17.57 2.57
C ARG A 63 -11.15 -18.42 1.83
N LEU A 64 -12.43 -18.19 2.08
CA LEU A 64 -13.56 -18.86 1.43
C LEU A 64 -14.53 -17.82 0.87
N LEU A 65 -14.93 -18.01 -0.37
CA LEU A 65 -16.01 -17.26 -0.99
C LEU A 65 -17.07 -18.27 -1.45
N ILE A 66 -18.20 -18.27 -0.76
CA ILE A 66 -19.27 -19.25 -0.96
C ILE A 66 -20.46 -18.53 -1.62
N ARG A 67 -20.87 -18.98 -2.81
CA ARG A 67 -21.99 -18.40 -3.56
C ARG A 67 -23.01 -19.46 -3.90
N ASP A 68 -24.29 -19.06 -3.82
CA ASP A 68 -25.37 -19.88 -4.34
C ASP A 68 -25.54 -19.70 -5.86
N PRO A 69 -26.43 -20.48 -6.53
CA PRO A 69 -26.66 -20.37 -7.98
C PRO A 69 -27.17 -18.99 -8.44
N GLN A 70 -27.68 -18.16 -7.54
CA GLN A 70 -28.09 -16.78 -7.82
C GLN A 70 -26.94 -15.78 -7.63
N GLY A 71 -25.74 -16.24 -7.27
CA GLY A 71 -24.57 -15.41 -7.05
C GLY A 71 -24.54 -14.71 -5.69
N ARG A 72 -25.46 -15.00 -4.78
CA ARG A 72 -25.50 -14.42 -3.43
C ARG A 72 -24.43 -15.08 -2.57
N VAL A 73 -23.71 -14.26 -1.80
CA VAL A 73 -22.65 -14.75 -0.90
C VAL A 73 -23.21 -15.29 0.42
N TRP A 74 -22.54 -16.30 0.95
CA TRP A 74 -22.91 -16.97 2.19
C TRP A 74 -21.72 -17.10 3.15
N PRO A 75 -21.90 -16.90 4.47
CA PRO A 75 -23.09 -16.34 5.12
C PRO A 75 -23.43 -14.95 4.56
N SER A 76 -24.71 -14.57 4.63
CA SER A 76 -25.16 -13.27 4.11
C SER A 76 -24.38 -12.10 4.73
N GLN A 77 -23.86 -11.19 3.90
CA GLN A 77 -23.09 -10.02 4.37
C GLN A 77 -23.89 -9.13 5.34
N VAL A 78 -25.19 -8.99 5.11
CA VAL A 78 -26.06 -8.10 5.89
C VAL A 78 -26.12 -8.47 7.38
N ARG A 79 -25.78 -9.71 7.73
CA ARG A 79 -25.82 -10.23 9.12
C ARG A 79 -24.45 -10.62 9.65
N ARG A 80 -23.37 -10.31 8.94
CA ARG A 80 -22.06 -10.67 9.42
C ARG A 80 -21.67 -9.81 10.63
N LEU A 81 -21.33 -10.50 11.68
CA LEU A 81 -20.64 -9.96 12.83
C LEU A 81 -19.23 -10.58 12.85
N ALA A 82 -18.30 -9.97 13.57
CA ALA A 82 -17.01 -10.60 13.79
C ALA A 82 -17.17 -12.08 14.19
N PRO A 83 -16.35 -12.98 13.67
CA PRO A 83 -15.12 -12.76 12.90
C PRO A 83 -15.29 -12.42 11.40
N ASP A 84 -16.51 -12.43 10.88
CA ASP A 84 -16.81 -12.20 9.48
C ASP A 84 -17.24 -10.74 9.24
N LEU A 85 -16.45 -10.00 8.47
CA LEU A 85 -16.70 -8.59 8.23
C LEU A 85 -17.81 -8.40 7.17
N PHE A 86 -18.77 -7.52 7.46
CA PHE A 86 -19.96 -7.33 6.60
C PHE A 86 -19.63 -6.63 5.27
N PHE A 87 -18.53 -5.89 5.18
CA PHE A 87 -18.10 -5.22 3.97
C PHE A 87 -17.28 -6.10 3.02
N GLN A 88 -16.88 -7.32 3.48
CA GLN A 88 -16.18 -8.31 2.66
C GLN A 88 -17.14 -9.37 2.11
N GLU A 89 -16.89 -9.89 0.91
CA GLU A 89 -17.63 -11.04 0.37
C GLU A 89 -17.14 -12.38 0.93
N GLN A 90 -15.83 -12.50 1.15
CA GLN A 90 -15.19 -13.69 1.71
C GLN A 90 -15.35 -13.79 3.22
N ILE A 91 -15.09 -15.00 3.69
CA ILE A 91 -14.92 -15.34 5.11
C ILE A 91 -13.59 -16.10 5.28
N TYR A 92 -13.11 -16.19 6.52
CA TYR A 92 -11.89 -16.92 6.83
C TYR A 92 -12.19 -18.01 7.87
N ARG A 93 -11.71 -19.24 7.60
CA ARG A 93 -11.92 -20.40 8.49
C ARG A 93 -10.64 -21.20 8.64
N SER A 94 -10.41 -21.72 9.85
CA SER A 94 -9.38 -22.70 10.13
C SER A 94 -9.92 -24.12 10.04
N HIS A 95 -9.02 -25.09 10.15
CA HIS A 95 -9.40 -26.51 10.22
C HIS A 95 -10.33 -26.78 11.40
N GLY A 96 -11.41 -27.50 11.16
CA GLY A 96 -12.42 -27.88 12.16
C GLY A 96 -13.53 -26.87 12.41
N GLU A 97 -13.40 -25.63 11.96
CA GLU A 97 -14.47 -24.62 12.10
C GLU A 97 -15.70 -24.95 11.24
N ILE A 98 -16.84 -24.43 11.66
CA ILE A 98 -18.14 -24.72 11.04
C ILE A 98 -18.69 -23.46 10.35
N VAL A 99 -19.23 -23.66 9.15
CA VAL A 99 -20.09 -22.69 8.46
C VAL A 99 -21.50 -23.26 8.37
N TRP A 100 -22.49 -22.48 8.77
CA TRP A 100 -23.89 -22.88 8.68
C TRP A 100 -24.47 -22.46 7.34
N LEU A 101 -24.93 -23.44 6.53
CA LEU A 101 -25.49 -23.22 5.20
C LEU A 101 -26.87 -23.85 5.07
N ALA A 102 -27.77 -23.18 4.36
CA ALA A 102 -29.06 -23.80 3.99
C ALA A 102 -28.84 -25.00 3.05
N PRO A 103 -29.69 -26.00 3.03
CA PRO A 103 -29.65 -27.05 2.01
C PRO A 103 -29.71 -26.46 0.61
N GLY A 104 -28.75 -26.85 -0.26
CA GLY A 104 -28.67 -26.31 -1.60
C GLY A 104 -27.32 -26.62 -2.29
N GLN A 105 -27.11 -25.99 -3.42
CA GLN A 105 -25.85 -26.08 -4.16
C GLN A 105 -25.09 -24.76 -4.02
N TYR A 106 -23.77 -24.85 -3.90
CA TYR A 106 -22.90 -23.69 -3.74
C TYR A 106 -21.65 -23.85 -4.60
N ASP A 107 -21.20 -22.73 -5.14
CA ASP A 107 -19.87 -22.55 -5.70
C ASP A 107 -18.97 -22.04 -4.59
N VAL A 108 -17.90 -22.79 -4.28
CA VAL A 108 -16.92 -22.42 -3.27
C VAL A 108 -15.62 -22.09 -3.96
N GLU A 109 -15.17 -20.86 -3.78
CA GLU A 109 -13.81 -20.44 -4.12
C GLU A 109 -12.97 -20.38 -2.86
N SER A 110 -11.74 -20.90 -2.91
CA SER A 110 -10.82 -20.90 -1.78
C SER A 110 -9.42 -20.50 -2.19
N SER A 111 -8.71 -19.80 -1.29
CA SER A 111 -7.29 -19.44 -1.42
C SER A 111 -6.70 -19.15 -0.04
N ARG A 112 -5.41 -18.79 -0.01
CA ARG A 112 -4.73 -18.23 1.17
C ARG A 112 -3.83 -17.07 0.72
N GLY A 113 -4.44 -16.03 0.17
CA GLY A 113 -3.75 -14.87 -0.37
C GLY A 113 -3.07 -15.11 -1.74
N PRO A 114 -2.29 -14.13 -2.23
CA PRO A 114 -1.82 -14.10 -3.62
C PRO A 114 -0.72 -15.12 -3.95
N GLU A 115 -0.04 -15.70 -2.96
CA GLU A 115 0.97 -16.76 -3.16
C GLU A 115 0.35 -18.12 -3.44
N TYR A 116 -0.99 -18.24 -3.35
CA TYR A 116 -1.72 -19.47 -3.55
C TYR A 116 -2.63 -19.39 -4.76
N LEU A 117 -2.75 -20.53 -5.47
CA LEU A 117 -3.71 -20.67 -6.55
C LEU A 117 -5.14 -20.60 -6.00
N ARG A 118 -5.98 -19.87 -6.67
CA ARG A 118 -7.41 -19.87 -6.44
C ARG A 118 -8.00 -21.22 -6.86
N GLN A 119 -8.75 -21.84 -5.98
CA GLN A 119 -9.41 -23.12 -6.25
C GLN A 119 -10.92 -22.95 -6.25
N GLN A 120 -11.60 -23.68 -7.10
CA GLN A 120 -13.04 -23.67 -7.21
C GLN A 120 -13.60 -25.09 -7.11
N GLN A 121 -14.65 -25.25 -6.31
CA GLN A 121 -15.36 -26.53 -6.19
C GLN A 121 -16.84 -26.33 -5.95
N LYS A 122 -17.63 -27.36 -6.29
CA LYS A 122 -19.06 -27.41 -5.99
C LYS A 122 -19.29 -28.04 -4.61
N LEU A 123 -20.15 -27.43 -3.81
CA LEU A 123 -20.61 -27.98 -2.54
C LEU A 123 -22.12 -28.23 -2.63
N ILE A 124 -22.56 -29.45 -2.33
CA ILE A 124 -23.96 -29.80 -2.21
C ILE A 124 -24.26 -30.02 -0.74
N VAL A 125 -24.99 -29.08 -0.15
CA VAL A 125 -25.46 -29.18 1.23
C VAL A 125 -26.81 -29.88 1.24
N ARG A 126 -26.86 -31.07 1.86
CA ARG A 126 -28.10 -31.88 1.97
C ARG A 126 -28.84 -31.51 3.25
N PRO A 127 -30.19 -31.60 3.29
CA PRO A 127 -30.91 -31.47 4.53
C PRO A 127 -30.40 -32.43 5.61
N MET A 128 -30.49 -32.05 6.87
CA MET A 128 -30.18 -32.94 7.98
C MET A 128 -31.08 -34.20 7.91
N SER A 129 -30.48 -35.35 8.18
CA SER A 129 -31.19 -36.62 8.21
C SER A 129 -31.75 -36.87 9.60
N ASP A 130 -33.01 -37.30 9.65
CA ASP A 130 -33.64 -37.73 10.91
C ASP A 130 -33.29 -39.18 11.27
N LYS A 131 -32.43 -39.84 10.49
CA LYS A 131 -32.04 -41.24 10.72
C LYS A 131 -30.96 -41.34 11.80
N PRO A 132 -31.18 -42.19 12.80
CA PRO A 132 -30.18 -42.47 13.81
C PRO A 132 -28.88 -43.00 13.18
N GLY A 133 -27.71 -42.38 13.54
CA GLY A 133 -26.39 -42.80 13.07
C GLY A 133 -25.85 -42.09 11.82
N GLU A 134 -26.65 -41.26 11.15
CA GLU A 134 -26.12 -40.36 10.13
C GLU A 134 -25.56 -39.08 10.77
N SER A 135 -24.33 -38.68 10.34
CA SER A 135 -23.74 -37.45 10.86
C SER A 135 -24.54 -36.23 10.38
N ALA A 136 -24.94 -35.37 11.30
CA ALA A 136 -25.57 -34.10 11.01
C ALA A 136 -24.57 -33.12 10.38
N VAL A 137 -23.25 -33.35 10.53
CA VAL A 137 -22.17 -32.45 10.07
C VAL A 137 -21.66 -32.92 8.72
N GLN A 138 -21.73 -32.05 7.73
CA GLN A 138 -21.11 -32.27 6.41
C GLN A 138 -19.70 -31.68 6.40
N VAL A 139 -18.86 -32.13 5.45
CA VAL A 139 -17.45 -31.74 5.37
C VAL A 139 -17.16 -31.05 4.05
N LEU A 140 -16.45 -29.94 4.14
CA LEU A 140 -15.84 -29.24 3.00
C LEU A 140 -14.32 -29.29 3.14
N THR A 141 -13.68 -30.09 2.29
CA THR A 141 -12.22 -30.22 2.29
C THR A 141 -11.58 -29.18 1.39
N ILE A 142 -10.60 -28.46 1.92
CA ILE A 142 -9.82 -27.42 1.24
C ILE A 142 -8.35 -27.84 1.24
N GLN A 143 -7.70 -27.78 0.08
CA GLN A 143 -6.29 -28.10 -0.11
C GLN A 143 -5.54 -26.91 -0.71
N PRO A 144 -5.07 -25.95 0.11
CA PRO A 144 -4.35 -24.78 -0.41
C PRO A 144 -3.14 -25.22 -1.24
N ARG A 145 -2.95 -24.60 -2.41
CA ARG A 145 -1.83 -24.88 -3.31
C ARG A 145 -1.05 -23.62 -3.59
N ARG A 146 0.20 -23.60 -3.15
CA ARG A 146 1.13 -22.52 -3.51
C ARG A 146 1.56 -22.63 -4.97
N TRP A 147 1.62 -21.48 -5.66
CA TRP A 147 2.31 -21.38 -6.94
C TRP A 147 3.74 -20.84 -6.75
N VAL A 148 4.00 -20.10 -5.66
CA VAL A 148 5.32 -19.58 -5.29
C VAL A 148 5.54 -19.70 -3.79
N SER A 149 6.78 -19.87 -3.36
CA SER A 149 7.17 -19.90 -1.95
C SER A 149 8.37 -18.99 -1.68
N PRO A 150 8.16 -17.67 -1.48
CA PRO A 150 9.24 -16.71 -1.21
C PRO A 150 10.06 -17.09 0.03
N VAL A 151 9.45 -17.74 1.01
CA VAL A 151 10.13 -18.21 2.24
C VAL A 151 11.28 -19.18 1.95
N ARG A 152 11.25 -19.92 0.84
CA ARG A 152 12.38 -20.79 0.42
C ARG A 152 13.64 -19.99 0.09
N TYR A 153 13.46 -18.73 -0.26
CA TYR A 153 14.52 -17.75 -0.51
C TYR A 153 14.80 -16.84 0.69
N GLY A 154 14.17 -17.14 1.84
CA GLY A 154 14.30 -16.35 3.07
C GLY A 154 13.49 -15.07 3.10
N TRP A 155 12.49 -14.92 2.21
CA TRP A 155 11.61 -13.76 2.17
C TRP A 155 10.34 -14.00 2.98
N TYR A 156 10.01 -13.05 3.84
CA TYR A 156 8.81 -13.07 4.66
C TYR A 156 7.93 -11.87 4.34
N SER A 157 6.69 -12.17 3.90
CA SER A 157 5.70 -11.14 3.54
C SER A 157 5.16 -10.42 4.77
N GLY A 158 4.87 -9.13 4.62
CA GLY A 158 4.17 -8.36 5.66
C GLY A 158 3.41 -7.18 5.09
N ASP A 159 2.34 -6.83 5.78
CA ASP A 159 1.60 -5.60 5.58
C ASP A 159 1.85 -4.72 6.80
N HIS A 160 2.52 -3.60 6.58
CA HIS A 160 2.92 -2.75 7.69
C HIS A 160 1.84 -1.76 8.12
N HIS A 161 0.66 -1.75 7.45
CA HIS A 161 -0.39 -0.80 7.72
C HIS A 161 -1.79 -1.43 7.61
N ILE A 162 -2.27 -1.90 8.75
CA ILE A 162 -3.59 -2.53 8.90
C ILE A 162 -4.29 -1.87 10.08
N HIS A 163 -5.61 -1.65 10.00
CA HIS A 163 -6.43 -1.15 11.09
C HIS A 163 -7.44 -2.18 11.58
N GLY A 164 -7.42 -2.47 12.87
CA GLY A 164 -8.46 -3.24 13.56
C GLY A 164 -9.65 -2.39 13.99
N ALA A 165 -9.55 -1.05 13.94
CA ALA A 165 -10.60 -0.08 14.27
C ALA A 165 -10.31 1.30 13.68
N GLY A 166 -11.26 2.21 13.83
CA GLY A 166 -11.13 3.62 13.48
C GLY A 166 -11.65 3.97 12.08
N CYS A 167 -11.90 3.00 11.24
CA CYS A 167 -12.46 3.21 9.91
C CYS A 167 -14.01 3.09 9.94
N ALA A 168 -14.68 3.87 9.10
CA ALA A 168 -16.14 3.86 8.96
C ALA A 168 -16.72 2.51 8.48
N HIS A 169 -15.89 1.58 8.05
CA HIS A 169 -16.29 0.22 7.71
C HIS A 169 -16.75 -0.60 8.93
N TYR A 170 -16.23 -0.33 10.12
CA TYR A 170 -16.61 -1.08 11.32
C TYR A 170 -17.93 -0.60 11.89
N GLN A 171 -18.71 -1.55 12.48
CA GLN A 171 -19.99 -1.24 13.11
C GLN A 171 -19.83 -0.27 14.28
N ASN A 172 -18.77 -0.44 15.07
CA ASN A 172 -18.30 0.51 16.07
C ASN A 172 -16.89 0.98 15.68
N PRO A 173 -16.76 2.08 14.94
CA PRO A 173 -15.46 2.52 14.42
C PRO A 173 -14.40 2.77 15.49
N THR A 174 -14.79 3.20 16.70
CA THR A 174 -13.84 3.50 17.77
C THR A 174 -13.29 2.26 18.48
N GLU A 175 -14.00 1.14 18.40
CA GLU A 175 -13.60 -0.14 19.01
C GLU A 175 -13.11 -1.14 17.93
N GLY A 176 -13.82 -1.22 16.80
CA GLY A 176 -13.49 -2.10 15.69
C GLY A 176 -13.71 -3.57 16.01
N VAL A 177 -12.68 -4.38 15.72
CA VAL A 177 -12.69 -5.83 15.94
C VAL A 177 -11.58 -6.23 16.92
N LEU A 178 -11.71 -7.42 17.49
CA LEU A 178 -10.75 -7.96 18.45
C LEU A 178 -9.48 -8.47 17.74
N PRO A 179 -8.36 -8.62 18.47
CA PRO A 179 -7.11 -9.15 17.93
C PRO A 179 -7.26 -10.50 17.23
N GLU A 180 -8.12 -11.39 17.74
CA GLU A 180 -8.40 -12.70 17.16
C GLU A 180 -8.98 -12.60 15.75
N ASP A 181 -9.82 -11.59 15.50
CA ASP A 181 -10.45 -11.37 14.21
C ASP A 181 -9.44 -10.79 13.20
N MET A 182 -8.56 -9.88 13.64
CA MET A 182 -7.48 -9.37 12.79
C MET A 182 -6.44 -10.44 12.49
N PHE A 183 -6.06 -11.27 13.47
CA PHE A 183 -5.15 -12.39 13.25
C PHE A 183 -5.70 -13.37 12.19
N ARG A 184 -7.01 -13.59 12.19
CA ARG A 184 -7.73 -14.40 11.20
C ARG A 184 -7.58 -13.85 9.77
N GLN A 185 -7.71 -12.52 9.61
CA GLN A 185 -7.52 -11.83 8.34
C GLN A 185 -6.06 -11.97 7.85
N ILE A 186 -5.09 -11.69 8.72
CA ILE A 186 -3.65 -11.73 8.43
C ILE A 186 -3.23 -13.14 8.00
N SER A 187 -3.57 -14.15 8.80
CA SER A 187 -3.24 -15.55 8.51
C SER A 187 -3.97 -16.07 7.27
N GLY A 188 -5.25 -15.69 7.08
CA GLY A 188 -6.06 -16.12 5.95
C GLY A 188 -5.64 -15.55 4.59
N GLU A 189 -4.88 -14.46 4.59
CA GLU A 189 -4.24 -13.88 3.41
C GLU A 189 -2.75 -14.29 3.27
N GLY A 190 -2.30 -15.24 4.10
CA GLY A 190 -0.95 -15.81 4.02
C GLY A 190 0.17 -14.84 4.36
N LEU A 191 -0.12 -13.77 5.10
CA LEU A 191 0.91 -12.84 5.56
C LEU A 191 1.73 -13.45 6.70
N ASN A 192 3.05 -13.23 6.65
CA ASN A 192 3.95 -13.59 7.73
C ASN A 192 3.96 -12.52 8.83
N VAL A 193 3.76 -11.25 8.49
CA VAL A 193 3.74 -10.14 9.44
C VAL A 193 2.53 -9.26 9.16
N GLY A 194 1.74 -8.99 10.20
CA GLY A 194 0.68 -7.97 10.17
C GLY A 194 0.92 -6.93 11.25
N CYS A 195 1.14 -5.67 10.83
CA CYS A 195 1.24 -4.55 11.75
C CYS A 195 -0.13 -3.90 11.89
N VAL A 196 -0.79 -4.11 13.02
CA VAL A 196 -2.09 -3.50 13.31
C VAL A 196 -1.85 -2.15 13.95
N LEU A 197 -2.08 -1.09 13.19
CA LEU A 197 -1.78 0.26 13.65
C LEU A 197 -2.99 0.88 14.35
N THR A 198 -2.78 1.28 15.58
CA THR A 198 -3.73 2.09 16.34
C THR A 198 -3.62 3.54 15.86
N TRP A 199 -4.76 4.20 15.65
CA TRP A 199 -4.78 5.61 15.22
C TRP A 199 -5.80 6.44 16.00
N GLY A 200 -5.81 7.75 15.79
CA GLY A 200 -6.52 8.71 16.63
C GLY A 200 -7.95 8.33 17.03
N PRO A 201 -8.87 8.00 16.10
CA PRO A 201 -10.26 7.71 16.43
C PRO A 201 -10.49 6.53 17.38
N CYS A 202 -9.55 5.58 17.42
CA CYS A 202 -9.65 4.36 18.23
C CYS A 202 -8.57 4.23 19.31
N PHE A 203 -7.71 5.24 19.47
CA PHE A 203 -6.52 5.17 20.32
C PHE A 203 -6.84 4.79 21.76
N GLU A 204 -7.84 5.42 22.40
CA GLU A 204 -8.22 5.17 23.78
C GLU A 204 -8.68 3.74 24.02
N TYR A 205 -9.31 3.10 23.03
CA TYR A 205 -9.74 1.71 23.12
C TYR A 205 -8.62 0.73 22.74
N GLN A 206 -8.00 0.88 21.58
CA GLN A 206 -7.07 -0.11 21.04
C GLN A 206 -5.70 -0.11 21.71
N ARG A 207 -5.32 0.98 22.41
CA ARG A 207 -4.06 1.03 23.17
C ARG A 207 -3.92 -0.10 24.20
N GLN A 208 -5.01 -0.72 24.64
CA GLN A 208 -4.98 -1.86 25.53
C GLN A 208 -4.34 -3.11 24.91
N PHE A 209 -4.36 -3.22 23.60
CA PHE A 209 -3.78 -4.35 22.85
C PHE A 209 -2.29 -4.15 22.57
N PHE A 210 -1.79 -2.94 22.70
CA PHE A 210 -0.37 -2.64 22.49
C PHE A 210 0.50 -3.36 23.51
N ARG A 211 1.59 -3.96 23.01
CA ARG A 211 2.69 -4.54 23.79
C ARG A 211 4.00 -4.29 23.06
N PRO A 212 5.14 -4.15 23.78
CA PRO A 212 6.46 -4.10 23.14
C PRO A 212 6.78 -5.32 22.28
N GLN A 213 6.25 -6.49 22.66
CA GLN A 213 6.38 -7.76 21.95
C GLN A 213 5.23 -7.95 20.95
N VAL A 214 5.37 -8.96 20.09
CA VAL A 214 4.27 -9.42 19.23
C VAL A 214 3.09 -9.89 20.06
N ASP A 215 1.90 -9.84 19.49
CA ASP A 215 0.69 -10.31 20.11
C ASP A 215 0.78 -11.82 20.43
N GLN A 216 0.15 -12.24 21.53
CA GLN A 216 0.15 -13.63 22.00
C GLN A 216 -0.53 -14.61 21.02
N LEU A 217 -1.32 -14.13 20.09
CA LEU A 217 -1.94 -14.92 19.02
C LEU A 217 -0.95 -15.33 17.93
N SER A 218 0.22 -14.66 17.88
CA SER A 218 1.28 -14.96 16.91
C SER A 218 1.74 -16.40 17.04
N ARG A 219 1.68 -17.14 15.94
CA ARG A 219 2.05 -18.56 15.89
C ARG A 219 2.45 -19.00 14.49
N GLY A 220 3.16 -20.12 14.42
CA GLY A 220 3.59 -20.69 13.15
C GLY A 220 4.44 -19.70 12.34
N ARG A 221 3.96 -19.34 11.16
CA ARG A 221 4.62 -18.39 10.27
C ARG A 221 3.92 -17.03 10.21
N THR A 222 3.04 -16.73 11.18
CA THR A 222 2.28 -15.49 11.22
C THR A 222 2.51 -14.76 12.54
N LEU A 223 3.05 -13.56 12.45
CA LEU A 223 3.23 -12.63 13.56
C LEU A 223 2.27 -11.45 13.40
N MET A 224 1.71 -11.01 14.50
CA MET A 224 0.90 -9.79 14.59
C MET A 224 1.43 -8.92 15.72
N LYS A 225 1.51 -7.61 15.49
CA LYS A 225 1.87 -6.64 16.52
C LYS A 225 1.02 -5.38 16.36
N TYR A 226 0.57 -4.86 17.50
CA TYR A 226 -0.05 -3.55 17.58
C TYR A 226 1.03 -2.48 17.71
N ASP A 227 1.04 -1.55 16.77
CA ASP A 227 1.90 -0.38 16.76
C ASP A 227 1.05 0.89 16.49
N LEU A 228 1.61 1.95 15.94
CA LEU A 228 0.93 3.24 15.87
C LEU A 228 1.03 3.87 14.48
N GLU A 229 -0.11 4.29 13.93
CA GLU A 229 -0.17 5.32 12.90
C GLU A 229 -0.57 6.64 13.53
N VAL A 230 0.22 7.68 13.30
CA VAL A 230 -0.13 9.02 13.76
C VAL A 230 -1.04 9.69 12.73
N SER A 231 -2.34 9.44 12.89
CA SER A 231 -3.44 9.93 12.08
C SER A 231 -4.63 10.21 12.99
N GLY A 232 -5.29 11.35 12.84
CA GLY A 232 -6.34 11.79 13.77
C GLY A 232 -5.81 12.28 15.13
N PHE A 233 -4.50 12.43 15.27
CA PHE A 233 -3.82 13.14 16.35
C PHE A 233 -3.60 14.61 15.97
N GLY A 234 -3.18 15.45 16.91
CA GLY A 234 -2.88 16.85 16.64
C GLY A 234 -1.78 17.07 15.59
N SER A 235 -0.93 16.08 15.35
CA SER A 235 0.25 16.13 14.48
C SER A 235 0.01 15.72 13.02
N GLN A 236 -1.19 15.33 12.63
CA GLN A 236 -1.47 14.75 11.30
C GLN A 236 -1.42 15.74 10.11
N ALA A 237 -1.29 17.04 10.37
CA ALA A 237 -1.50 18.05 9.34
C ALA A 237 -0.49 18.03 8.19
N LEU A 238 0.70 17.50 8.39
CA LEU A 238 1.78 17.45 7.40
C LEU A 238 2.04 16.04 6.82
N GLY A 239 1.22 15.08 7.18
CA GLY A 239 1.28 13.69 6.72
C GLY A 239 0.97 12.71 7.84
N HIS A 240 0.56 11.52 7.46
CA HIS A 240 0.42 10.41 8.39
C HIS A 240 1.70 9.60 8.42
N VAL A 241 2.06 9.07 9.60
CA VAL A 241 3.30 8.32 9.76
C VAL A 241 3.04 7.01 10.50
N CYS A 242 3.67 5.94 9.99
CA CYS A 242 3.68 4.62 10.59
C CYS A 242 4.94 4.45 11.44
N LEU A 243 4.75 4.01 12.68
CA LEU A 243 5.79 3.80 13.67
C LEU A 243 5.77 2.33 14.06
N LEU A 244 6.77 1.56 13.61
CA LEU A 244 6.82 0.09 13.76
C LEU A 244 7.84 -0.32 14.80
N ASN A 245 7.52 -1.36 15.54
CA ASN A 245 8.38 -1.91 16.59
C ASN A 245 8.62 -0.93 17.76
N LEU A 246 7.57 -0.21 18.15
CA LEU A 246 7.60 0.66 19.32
C LEU A 246 7.73 -0.16 20.61
N SER A 247 8.48 0.37 21.58
CA SER A 247 8.52 -0.10 22.97
C SER A 247 7.49 0.63 23.87
N ASP A 248 7.10 1.85 23.48
CA ASP A 248 6.07 2.66 24.13
C ASP A 248 5.29 3.45 23.08
N GLN A 249 3.96 3.48 23.21
CA GLN A 249 3.06 4.24 22.33
C GLN A 249 2.65 5.62 22.91
N VAL A 250 3.13 5.96 24.11
CA VAL A 250 2.78 7.20 24.80
C VAL A 250 3.80 8.28 24.49
N TYR A 251 3.43 9.25 23.64
CA TYR A 251 4.29 10.39 23.35
C TYR A 251 4.51 11.24 24.62
N PRO A 252 5.73 11.70 24.91
CA PRO A 252 6.02 12.50 26.11
C PRO A 252 5.14 13.77 26.17
N GLY A 253 4.43 13.95 27.27
CA GLY A 253 3.51 15.06 27.48
C GLY A 253 2.07 14.82 27.02
N SER A 254 1.78 13.72 26.32
CA SER A 254 0.41 13.39 25.86
C SER A 254 -0.49 12.86 27.00
N GLY A 255 0.08 12.46 28.13
CA GLY A 255 -0.68 11.80 29.21
C GLY A 255 -1.34 10.49 28.78
N GLY A 256 -0.92 9.92 27.64
CA GLY A 256 -1.52 8.72 27.05
C GLY A 256 -2.87 8.99 26.39
N THR A 257 -3.12 10.21 25.92
CA THR A 257 -4.29 10.60 25.13
C THR A 257 -3.87 11.04 23.72
N LYS A 258 -4.81 11.03 22.77
CA LYS A 258 -4.60 11.59 21.43
C LYS A 258 -4.80 13.11 21.36
N GLU A 259 -5.44 13.68 22.38
CA GLU A 259 -5.98 15.05 22.32
C GLU A 259 -4.91 16.12 22.57
N GLN A 260 -3.87 15.82 23.33
CA GLN A 260 -2.91 16.82 23.78
C GLN A 260 -1.48 16.32 23.80
N GLY A 261 -0.53 17.24 23.77
CA GLY A 261 0.89 16.96 23.92
C GLY A 261 1.59 16.40 22.67
N TRP A 262 0.87 16.11 21.60
CA TRP A 262 1.45 15.68 20.32
C TRP A 262 1.91 16.89 19.51
N PRO A 263 3.09 16.80 18.86
CA PRO A 263 3.52 17.82 17.90
C PRO A 263 2.52 17.98 16.76
N THR A 264 2.46 19.16 16.15
CA THR A 264 1.57 19.42 15.01
C THR A 264 2.25 19.23 13.64
N TRP A 265 3.45 18.66 13.62
CA TRP A 265 4.22 18.27 12.43
C TRP A 265 4.93 16.94 12.67
N THR A 266 5.36 16.24 11.60
CA THR A 266 5.68 14.81 11.69
C THR A 266 7.10 14.54 12.19
N THR A 267 8.08 15.38 11.87
CA THR A 267 9.51 15.14 12.20
C THR A 267 9.77 14.90 13.70
N PRO A 268 9.21 15.63 14.67
CA PRO A 268 9.40 15.33 16.09
C PRO A 268 8.84 13.98 16.51
N VAL A 269 7.71 13.58 15.94
CA VAL A 269 7.08 12.28 16.21
C VAL A 269 7.97 11.13 15.71
N LEU A 270 8.47 11.24 14.49
CA LEU A 270 9.40 10.28 13.91
C LEU A 270 10.69 10.20 14.75
N ARG A 271 11.22 11.34 15.19
CA ARG A 271 12.42 11.39 16.05
C ARG A 271 12.21 10.69 17.38
N TRP A 272 11.05 10.86 18.00
CA TRP A 272 10.69 10.16 19.23
C TRP A 272 10.64 8.64 19.01
N ALA A 273 10.03 8.19 17.92
CA ALA A 273 9.99 6.77 17.59
C ALA A 273 11.39 6.20 17.29
N LYS A 274 12.24 6.94 16.57
CA LYS A 274 13.65 6.54 16.30
C LYS A 274 14.46 6.40 17.58
N GLN A 275 14.20 7.21 18.62
CA GLN A 275 14.86 7.08 19.93
C GLN A 275 14.54 5.77 20.64
N GLN A 276 13.44 5.11 20.27
CA GLN A 276 13.06 3.79 20.76
C GLN A 276 13.63 2.64 19.91
N GLY A 277 14.34 2.94 18.81
CA GLY A 277 14.79 1.94 17.84
C GLY A 277 13.70 1.52 16.84
N ALA A 278 12.60 2.24 16.76
CA ALA A 278 11.51 1.95 15.84
C ALA A 278 11.89 2.17 14.37
N THR A 279 11.25 1.43 13.49
CA THR A 279 11.26 1.67 12.03
C THR A 279 10.13 2.63 11.68
N THR A 280 10.45 3.71 10.96
CA THR A 280 9.55 4.85 10.77
C THR A 280 9.39 5.20 9.30
N GLY A 281 8.18 5.59 8.91
CA GLY A 281 7.91 6.02 7.54
C GLY A 281 6.55 6.70 7.41
N PHE A 282 6.22 7.08 6.18
CA PHE A 282 4.95 7.72 5.85
C PHE A 282 3.93 6.70 5.35
N ALA A 283 2.65 6.93 5.67
CA ALA A 283 1.50 6.16 5.26
C ALA A 283 0.90 6.70 3.95
N HIS A 284 0.18 5.83 3.19
CA HIS A 284 -0.56 6.15 1.95
C HIS A 284 0.08 7.31 1.17
N SER A 285 1.36 7.11 0.86
CA SER A 285 2.31 8.18 0.53
C SER A 285 1.93 9.04 -0.66
N GLY A 286 1.24 8.49 -1.65
CA GLY A 286 0.79 9.23 -2.83
C GLY A 286 -0.30 10.26 -2.55
N SER A 287 -0.95 10.23 -1.38
CA SER A 287 -2.01 11.17 -1.01
C SER A 287 -1.45 12.59 -0.82
N GLY A 288 -1.82 13.51 -1.70
CA GLY A 288 -1.29 14.88 -1.74
C GLY A 288 -0.07 15.06 -2.63
N LEU A 289 0.47 13.97 -3.18
CA LEU A 289 1.56 14.00 -4.16
C LEU A 289 1.08 13.96 -5.62
N GLN A 290 -0.23 14.00 -5.84
CA GLN A 290 -0.80 14.11 -7.17
C GLN A 290 -0.46 15.46 -7.80
N ILE A 291 -0.35 15.46 -9.12
CA ILE A 291 -0.10 16.64 -9.93
C ILE A 291 -1.42 17.11 -10.54
N ASP A 292 -1.76 18.37 -10.32
CA ASP A 292 -2.78 19.07 -11.09
C ASP A 292 -2.05 19.94 -12.12
N PRO A 293 -2.07 19.58 -13.42
CA PRO A 293 -1.31 20.30 -14.45
C PRO A 293 -1.66 21.77 -14.54
N ARG A 294 -2.93 22.13 -14.35
CA ARG A 294 -3.38 23.53 -14.40
C ARG A 294 -2.82 24.34 -13.23
N ARG A 295 -2.93 23.81 -12.02
CA ARG A 295 -2.41 24.48 -10.82
C ARG A 295 -0.89 24.54 -10.82
N ALA A 296 -0.22 23.48 -11.26
CA ALA A 296 1.23 23.47 -11.38
C ALA A 296 1.73 24.51 -12.39
N ALA A 297 1.09 24.63 -13.55
CA ALA A 297 1.40 25.66 -14.55
C ALA A 297 1.18 27.08 -14.00
N GLN A 298 0.06 27.29 -13.32
CA GLN A 298 -0.24 28.59 -12.73
C GLN A 298 0.78 29.00 -11.66
N ARG A 299 1.19 28.04 -10.80
CA ARG A 299 2.26 28.28 -9.81
C ARG A 299 3.61 28.61 -10.47
N LEU A 300 3.97 27.92 -11.56
CA LEU A 300 5.20 28.22 -12.30
C LEU A 300 5.16 29.64 -12.85
N LEU A 301 4.06 30.05 -13.47
CA LEU A 301 3.91 31.42 -13.96
C LEU A 301 4.03 32.43 -12.81
N GLU A 302 3.27 32.29 -11.73
CA GLU A 302 3.29 33.19 -10.57
C GLU A 302 4.67 33.30 -9.90
N GLN A 303 5.50 32.27 -9.97
CA GLN A 303 6.83 32.23 -9.37
C GLN A 303 7.92 32.83 -10.26
N CYS A 304 7.75 32.75 -11.57
CA CYS A 304 8.79 33.04 -12.54
C CYS A 304 8.55 34.32 -13.33
N ASP A 305 7.31 34.70 -13.60
CA ASP A 305 6.94 35.96 -14.27
C ASP A 305 7.20 37.15 -13.35
N VAL A 306 8.44 37.65 -13.36
CA VAL A 306 8.90 38.74 -12.48
C VAL A 306 8.47 40.10 -13.01
N ASP A 307 8.39 40.25 -14.34
CA ASP A 307 8.05 41.50 -15.00
C ASP A 307 6.53 41.72 -15.17
N GLY A 308 5.72 40.68 -14.87
CA GLY A 308 4.26 40.72 -14.97
C GLY A 308 3.75 40.72 -16.41
N SER A 309 4.52 40.17 -17.33
CA SER A 309 4.17 40.07 -18.75
C SER A 309 3.07 39.02 -19.06
N GLY A 310 2.84 38.11 -18.11
CA GLY A 310 1.96 36.95 -18.28
C GLY A 310 2.62 35.78 -19.02
N LEU A 311 3.91 35.86 -19.28
CA LEU A 311 4.75 34.83 -19.91
C LEU A 311 5.99 34.62 -19.06
N VAL A 312 6.57 33.41 -19.12
CA VAL A 312 7.90 33.14 -18.55
C VAL A 312 8.92 33.22 -19.66
N SER A 313 9.79 34.23 -19.63
CA SER A 313 10.88 34.41 -20.59
C SER A 313 12.01 33.38 -20.38
N VAL A 314 12.94 33.26 -21.35
CA VAL A 314 14.14 32.42 -21.21
C VAL A 314 14.93 32.80 -19.95
N ALA A 315 15.13 34.10 -19.70
CA ALA A 315 15.90 34.58 -18.54
C ALA A 315 15.21 34.21 -17.19
N GLU A 316 13.91 34.34 -17.10
CA GLU A 316 13.12 33.96 -15.93
C GLU A 316 13.10 32.47 -15.70
N SER A 317 13.15 31.68 -16.79
CA SER A 317 13.16 30.22 -16.72
C SER A 317 14.46 29.64 -16.14
N GLU A 318 15.56 30.39 -16.10
CA GLU A 318 16.86 29.91 -15.57
C GLU A 318 16.77 29.58 -14.05
N VAL A 319 15.90 30.27 -13.33
CA VAL A 319 15.66 30.01 -11.89
C VAL A 319 14.55 29.01 -11.65
N ALA A 320 13.76 28.71 -12.67
CA ALA A 320 12.60 27.80 -12.59
C ALA A 320 13.01 26.33 -12.68
N LEU A 321 12.24 25.47 -12.06
CA LEU A 321 12.27 24.03 -12.33
C LEU A 321 11.19 23.70 -13.35
N LEU A 322 11.51 23.83 -14.63
CA LEU A 322 10.59 23.48 -15.69
C LEU A 322 10.40 21.96 -15.81
N PRO A 323 9.20 21.49 -16.20
CA PRO A 323 8.92 20.07 -16.42
C PRO A 323 9.75 19.48 -17.58
N MET A 324 10.12 20.32 -18.57
CA MET A 324 10.91 20.00 -19.73
C MET A 324 11.87 21.17 -20.06
N SER A 325 12.75 21.01 -21.05
CA SER A 325 13.58 22.13 -21.53
C SER A 325 12.70 23.25 -22.09
N PHE A 326 13.15 24.50 -21.97
CA PHE A 326 12.40 25.69 -22.42
C PHE A 326 11.84 25.51 -23.84
N GLY A 327 12.68 25.20 -24.82
CA GLY A 327 12.24 25.03 -26.21
C GLY A 327 11.35 23.80 -26.48
N ALA A 328 11.21 22.88 -25.50
CA ALA A 328 10.23 21.78 -25.59
C ALA A 328 8.87 22.19 -24.98
N VAL A 329 8.85 23.23 -24.16
CA VAL A 329 7.64 23.84 -23.60
C VAL A 329 7.10 24.92 -24.52
N ASP A 330 7.95 25.80 -25.04
CA ASP A 330 7.66 26.86 -26.03
C ASP A 330 7.22 26.20 -27.35
N ALA A 331 5.92 25.99 -27.49
CA ALA A 331 5.35 25.24 -28.63
C ALA A 331 5.09 26.10 -29.87
N ASP A 332 4.86 27.39 -29.69
CA ASP A 332 4.61 28.34 -30.79
C ASP A 332 5.89 29.10 -31.21
N GLY A 333 6.97 28.99 -30.41
CA GLY A 333 8.28 29.54 -30.72
C GLY A 333 8.36 31.08 -30.56
N ASP A 334 7.49 31.65 -29.72
CA ASP A 334 7.46 33.10 -29.52
C ASP A 334 8.51 33.60 -28.50
N GLY A 335 9.18 32.69 -27.81
CA GLY A 335 10.25 32.96 -26.83
C GLY A 335 9.73 33.26 -25.42
N GLY A 336 8.45 33.05 -25.14
CA GLY A 336 7.80 33.15 -23.84
C GLY A 336 6.95 31.91 -23.54
N LEU A 337 6.87 31.47 -22.30
CA LEU A 337 6.04 30.34 -21.92
C LEU A 337 4.72 30.83 -21.35
N SER A 338 3.65 30.60 -22.06
CA SER A 338 2.29 30.86 -21.59
C SER A 338 1.84 29.80 -20.56
N VAL A 339 0.82 30.13 -19.75
CA VAL A 339 0.21 29.17 -18.83
C VAL A 339 -0.33 27.93 -19.54
N GLY A 340 -0.80 28.07 -20.79
CA GLY A 340 -1.30 26.96 -21.61
C GLY A 340 -0.20 25.99 -22.01
N GLU A 341 0.96 26.48 -22.39
CA GLU A 341 2.14 25.68 -22.75
C GLU A 341 2.73 24.99 -21.53
N LEU A 342 2.85 25.70 -20.41
CA LEU A 342 3.27 25.14 -19.12
C LEU A 342 2.33 24.03 -18.68
N GLN A 343 1.01 24.22 -18.78
CA GLN A 343 0.03 23.18 -18.45
C GLN A 343 0.19 21.96 -19.34
N SER A 344 0.32 22.14 -20.65
CA SER A 344 0.50 21.05 -21.61
C SER A 344 1.81 20.30 -21.37
N ALA A 345 2.88 21.00 -20.98
CA ALA A 345 4.16 20.38 -20.66
C ALA A 345 4.09 19.57 -19.37
N VAL A 346 3.47 20.09 -18.31
CA VAL A 346 3.23 19.36 -17.06
C VAL A 346 2.39 18.10 -17.33
N ASP A 347 1.32 18.23 -18.10
CA ASP A 347 0.43 17.11 -18.43
C ASP A 347 1.17 15.98 -19.17
N ARG A 348 2.05 16.34 -20.11
CA ARG A 348 2.85 15.36 -20.86
C ARG A 348 3.79 14.53 -19.98
N VAL A 349 4.34 15.10 -18.91
CA VAL A 349 5.33 14.42 -18.06
C VAL A 349 4.74 13.84 -16.77
N ALA A 350 3.48 14.12 -16.45
CA ALA A 350 2.89 13.80 -15.15
C ALA A 350 2.93 12.30 -14.80
N ASP A 351 2.94 11.43 -15.81
CA ASP A 351 3.04 9.98 -15.63
C ASP A 351 4.45 9.42 -15.89
N ASP A 352 5.44 10.27 -16.16
CA ASP A 352 6.84 9.85 -16.28
C ASP A 352 7.47 9.58 -14.90
N LEU A 353 8.48 8.71 -14.87
CA LEU A 353 9.26 8.41 -13.67
C LEU A 353 10.76 8.52 -13.95
N PRO A 354 11.49 9.41 -13.25
CA PRO A 354 10.98 10.54 -12.47
C PRO A 354 10.53 11.71 -13.37
N ASN A 355 9.58 12.51 -12.87
CA ASN A 355 9.17 13.76 -13.52
C ASN A 355 9.44 14.97 -12.61
N LEU A 356 9.55 16.17 -13.18
CA LEU A 356 9.90 17.39 -12.46
C LEU A 356 8.68 18.24 -12.06
N ALA A 357 7.48 17.79 -12.31
CA ALA A 357 6.27 18.51 -11.91
C ALA A 357 6.14 18.53 -10.37
N ILE A 358 5.83 19.69 -9.81
CA ILE A 358 5.69 19.84 -8.35
C ILE A 358 4.26 19.46 -7.94
N PRO A 359 4.11 18.52 -7.00
CA PRO A 359 2.79 18.07 -6.55
C PRO A 359 2.05 19.11 -5.71
N GLU A 360 0.76 18.85 -5.46
CA GLU A 360 -0.12 19.79 -4.77
C GLU A 360 0.18 19.95 -3.27
N MET A 361 0.76 18.94 -2.61
CA MET A 361 1.11 18.93 -1.17
C MET A 361 -0.09 19.27 -0.27
N ASN A 362 -1.28 18.75 -0.59
CA ASN A 362 -2.54 19.22 -0.04
C ASN A 362 -3.39 18.16 0.68
N SER A 363 -2.86 16.98 0.96
CA SER A 363 -3.58 15.90 1.64
C SER A 363 -2.84 15.39 2.89
N VAL A 364 -2.64 14.08 3.06
CA VAL A 364 -2.16 13.46 4.31
C VAL A 364 -1.06 12.41 4.09
N GLY A 365 -0.52 12.28 2.87
CA GLY A 365 0.52 11.31 2.54
C GLY A 365 1.93 11.81 2.86
N ALA A 366 2.92 11.38 2.07
CA ALA A 366 4.35 11.61 2.32
C ALA A 366 4.81 13.05 2.01
N MET A 367 4.08 14.05 2.47
CA MET A 367 4.35 15.44 2.12
C MET A 367 5.59 15.99 2.82
N GLU A 368 5.77 15.72 4.12
CA GLU A 368 6.95 16.17 4.89
C GLU A 368 8.17 15.24 4.70
N LEU A 369 8.05 14.18 3.90
CA LEU A 369 9.08 13.16 3.73
C LEU A 369 10.46 13.72 3.36
N PRO A 370 10.61 14.68 2.43
CA PRO A 370 11.93 15.23 2.13
C PRO A 370 12.61 15.90 3.34
N VAL A 371 11.84 16.52 4.23
CA VAL A 371 12.34 17.09 5.48
C VAL A 371 12.73 15.97 6.45
N ALA A 372 11.86 15.03 6.69
CA ALA A 372 12.09 13.92 7.63
C ALA A 372 13.30 13.06 7.24
N VAL A 373 13.51 12.82 5.94
CA VAL A 373 14.68 12.11 5.41
C VAL A 373 15.96 12.93 5.61
N SER A 374 15.90 14.23 5.34
CA SER A 374 17.05 15.14 5.55
C SER A 374 17.43 15.26 7.03
N GLU A 375 16.44 15.21 7.93
CA GLU A 375 16.65 15.19 9.40
C GLU A 375 17.03 13.78 9.93
N GLY A 376 17.10 12.75 9.06
CA GLY A 376 17.57 11.41 9.42
C GLY A 376 16.58 10.62 10.29
N VAL A 377 15.28 10.91 10.19
CA VAL A 377 14.25 10.30 11.06
C VAL A 377 13.21 9.46 10.32
N CYS A 378 13.40 9.23 9.02
CA CYS A 378 12.48 8.47 8.18
C CYS A 378 13.24 7.35 7.42
N ASP A 379 12.81 6.11 7.59
CA ASP A 379 13.41 4.94 6.95
C ASP A 379 12.72 4.59 5.62
N PHE A 380 11.39 4.77 5.51
CA PHE A 380 10.65 4.34 4.33
C PHE A 380 9.55 5.31 3.87
N ILE A 381 9.26 5.21 2.60
CA ILE A 381 8.02 5.69 1.96
C ILE A 381 7.11 4.49 1.73
N SER A 382 5.84 4.59 2.06
CA SER A 382 4.90 3.52 1.76
C SER A 382 4.50 3.49 0.29
N ALA A 383 4.12 2.33 -0.16
CA ALA A 383 3.74 2.07 -1.54
C ALA A 383 2.66 0.99 -1.60
N MET A 384 1.95 0.91 -2.70
CA MET A 384 1.02 -0.14 -3.12
C MET A 384 -0.45 0.10 -2.77
N ASP A 385 -0.81 1.15 -2.06
CA ASP A 385 -2.20 1.52 -1.73
C ASP A 385 -2.67 2.84 -2.40
N THR A 386 -1.74 3.64 -2.91
CA THR A 386 -1.99 4.91 -3.61
C THR A 386 -1.40 4.91 -5.04
N PRO A 387 -1.58 5.98 -5.84
CA PRO A 387 -1.04 6.02 -7.20
C PRO A 387 0.47 5.85 -7.26
N ARG A 388 0.93 4.79 -7.94
CA ARG A 388 2.35 4.39 -8.04
C ARG A 388 3.26 5.48 -8.57
N ILE A 389 2.80 6.27 -9.54
CA ILE A 389 3.59 7.36 -10.11
C ILE A 389 3.91 8.40 -9.04
N ALA A 390 2.92 8.78 -8.23
CA ALA A 390 3.10 9.77 -7.17
C ALA A 390 4.08 9.28 -6.08
N GLU A 391 3.90 8.03 -5.60
CA GLU A 391 4.77 7.39 -4.61
C GLU A 391 6.22 7.30 -5.11
N TRP A 392 6.41 6.72 -6.28
CA TRP A 392 7.75 6.41 -6.79
C TRP A 392 8.47 7.63 -7.33
N ASN A 393 7.75 8.66 -7.79
CA ASN A 393 8.37 9.92 -8.18
C ASN A 393 9.08 10.58 -7.00
N MET A 394 8.41 10.72 -5.85
CA MET A 394 9.00 11.23 -4.62
C MET A 394 10.21 10.38 -4.20
N TRP A 395 10.05 9.07 -4.18
CA TRP A 395 11.11 8.14 -3.81
C TRP A 395 12.34 8.26 -4.69
N TYR A 396 12.17 8.30 -6.02
CA TYR A 396 13.27 8.40 -6.98
C TYR A 396 14.05 9.72 -6.86
N HIS A 397 13.36 10.84 -6.63
CA HIS A 397 14.04 12.10 -6.40
C HIS A 397 14.90 12.08 -5.15
N VAL A 398 14.42 11.49 -4.07
CA VAL A 398 15.16 11.34 -2.81
C VAL A 398 16.39 10.42 -3.00
N LEU A 399 16.22 9.27 -3.69
CA LEU A 399 17.32 8.37 -4.03
C LEU A 399 18.38 9.07 -4.92
N ASN A 400 17.95 9.85 -5.91
CA ASN A 400 18.83 10.61 -6.80
C ASN A 400 19.66 11.67 -6.06
N CYS A 401 19.18 12.12 -4.91
CA CYS A 401 19.93 12.98 -4.00
C CYS A 401 20.94 12.21 -3.13
N GLY A 402 20.93 10.86 -3.17
CA GLY A 402 21.80 10.01 -2.39
C GLY A 402 21.36 9.82 -0.95
N TYR A 403 20.06 9.85 -0.70
CA TYR A 403 19.49 9.37 0.54
C TYR A 403 19.06 7.91 0.39
N SER A 404 19.37 7.09 1.38
CA SER A 404 19.05 5.66 1.39
C SER A 404 17.62 5.43 1.92
N LEU A 405 16.63 5.97 1.23
CA LEU A 405 15.21 5.80 1.55
C LEU A 405 14.68 4.48 0.97
N LYS A 406 13.84 3.77 1.71
CA LYS A 406 13.26 2.47 1.33
C LYS A 406 11.80 2.60 0.92
N ALA A 407 11.33 1.70 0.08
CA ALA A 407 9.90 1.49 -0.13
C ALA A 407 9.40 0.35 0.75
N ALA A 408 8.20 0.53 1.32
CA ALA A 408 7.49 -0.47 2.11
C ALA A 408 6.06 -0.65 1.57
N GLY A 409 5.63 -1.89 1.37
CA GLY A 409 4.29 -2.20 0.85
C GLY A 409 3.24 -2.21 1.96
N GLU A 410 2.10 -1.59 1.70
CA GLU A 410 0.99 -1.48 2.64
C GLU A 410 -0.37 -1.60 1.95
N THR A 411 -1.42 -1.80 2.75
CA THR A 411 -2.81 -1.86 2.27
C THR A 411 -3.68 -0.75 2.85
N ASP A 412 -3.37 -0.24 4.03
CA ASP A 412 -4.23 0.63 4.86
C ASP A 412 -5.65 0.05 4.96
N PHE A 413 -5.71 -1.25 5.27
CA PHE A 413 -6.97 -1.98 5.43
C PHE A 413 -7.71 -1.51 6.70
N PRO A 414 -9.03 -1.29 6.65
CA PRO A 414 -9.91 -1.30 5.49
C PRO A 414 -10.11 0.10 4.87
N CYS A 415 -9.34 1.11 5.24
CA CYS A 415 -9.60 2.51 4.90
C CYS A 415 -9.33 2.80 3.42
N MET A 416 -8.18 2.41 2.89
CA MET A 416 -7.86 2.52 1.47
C MET A 416 -8.32 1.29 0.70
N SER A 417 -8.20 0.10 1.27
CA SER A 417 -8.70 -1.14 0.68
C SER A 417 -9.49 -1.99 1.66
N GLY A 418 -10.79 -2.11 1.44
CA GLY A 418 -11.71 -2.93 2.24
C GLY A 418 -11.78 -4.42 1.82
N MET A 419 -11.10 -4.83 0.76
CA MET A 419 -11.22 -6.20 0.22
C MET A 419 -10.49 -7.22 1.07
N ALA A 420 -9.20 -7.00 1.36
CA ALA A 420 -8.37 -7.90 2.15
C ALA A 420 -7.15 -7.16 2.68
N VAL A 421 -6.54 -7.66 3.75
CA VAL A 421 -5.20 -7.23 4.19
C VAL A 421 -4.14 -7.75 3.21
N GLY A 422 -2.99 -7.08 3.12
CA GLY A 422 -1.86 -7.52 2.32
C GLY A 422 -2.07 -7.44 0.80
N GLN A 423 -2.92 -6.56 0.31
CA GLN A 423 -3.03 -6.26 -1.13
C GLN A 423 -1.80 -5.50 -1.64
N GLY A 424 -1.18 -4.68 -0.78
CA GLY A 424 0.18 -4.22 -0.91
C GLY A 424 1.01 -4.83 0.21
N ARG A 425 2.16 -5.40 -0.10
CA ARG A 425 3.00 -6.06 0.91
C ARG A 425 4.49 -5.84 0.68
N SER A 426 5.22 -5.82 1.78
CA SER A 426 6.68 -5.90 1.78
C SER A 426 7.12 -7.35 1.92
N TYR A 427 8.10 -7.76 1.14
CA TYR A 427 8.81 -9.03 1.34
C TYR A 427 10.20 -8.71 1.87
N VAL A 428 10.46 -9.07 3.13
CA VAL A 428 11.72 -8.77 3.82
C VAL A 428 12.57 -10.04 3.91
N GLN A 429 13.84 -9.94 3.55
CA GLN A 429 14.77 -11.06 3.57
C GLN A 429 15.41 -11.21 4.95
N LEU A 430 15.16 -12.33 5.59
CA LEU A 430 15.79 -12.76 6.85
C LEU A 430 16.77 -13.93 6.63
N GLY A 431 16.86 -14.43 5.41
CA GLY A 431 17.72 -15.57 5.07
C GLY A 431 17.27 -16.84 5.77
N GLN A 432 18.19 -17.50 6.48
CA GLN A 432 17.91 -18.72 7.24
C GLN A 432 17.51 -18.47 8.69
N GLN A 433 17.39 -17.20 9.08
CA GLN A 433 16.96 -16.87 10.45
C GLN A 433 15.47 -17.17 10.63
N PRO A 434 15.06 -17.58 11.83
CA PRO A 434 13.64 -17.67 12.17
C PRO A 434 12.95 -16.33 11.98
N LEU A 435 11.65 -16.36 11.67
CA LEU A 435 10.85 -15.15 11.60
C LEU A 435 10.79 -14.46 12.97
N ASP A 436 11.29 -13.24 13.04
CA ASP A 436 11.25 -12.35 14.19
C ASP A 436 10.76 -10.96 13.74
N PHE A 437 9.91 -10.34 14.53
CA PHE A 437 9.30 -9.06 14.18
C PHE A 437 10.31 -7.91 14.15
N GLY A 438 11.21 -7.87 15.14
CA GLY A 438 12.25 -6.84 15.21
C GLY A 438 13.24 -6.95 14.04
N GLU A 439 13.65 -8.17 13.69
CA GLU A 439 14.53 -8.43 12.54
C GLU A 439 13.82 -8.12 11.22
N TRP A 440 12.50 -8.37 11.13
CA TRP A 440 11.71 -7.99 9.97
C TRP A 440 11.68 -6.46 9.80
N CYS A 441 11.39 -5.72 10.87
CA CYS A 441 11.42 -4.25 10.86
C CYS A 441 12.82 -3.70 10.53
N ALA A 442 13.87 -4.28 11.13
CA ALA A 442 15.27 -3.91 10.83
C ALA A 442 15.65 -4.22 9.37
N GLY A 443 15.17 -5.33 8.83
CA GLY A 443 15.35 -5.69 7.42
C GLY A 443 14.66 -4.69 6.48
N LEU A 444 13.46 -4.24 6.84
CA LEU A 444 12.73 -3.21 6.10
C LEU A 444 13.52 -1.88 6.11
N ALA A 445 13.94 -1.41 7.28
CA ALA A 445 14.74 -0.19 7.43
C ALA A 445 16.08 -0.27 6.70
N ALA A 446 16.69 -1.45 6.64
CA ALA A 446 17.93 -1.68 5.88
C ALA A 446 17.71 -1.80 4.37
N GLY A 447 16.45 -1.95 3.90
CA GLY A 447 16.12 -2.14 2.49
C GLY A 447 16.36 -3.55 1.96
N ARG A 448 16.56 -4.54 2.83
CA ARG A 448 16.59 -5.94 2.44
C ARG A 448 15.17 -6.42 2.11
N SER A 449 14.51 -5.72 1.19
CA SER A 449 13.11 -5.95 0.88
C SER A 449 12.73 -5.52 -0.53
N TYR A 450 11.60 -6.03 -0.99
CA TYR A 450 10.89 -5.53 -2.16
C TYR A 450 9.40 -5.35 -1.83
N VAL A 451 8.73 -4.49 -2.57
CA VAL A 451 7.28 -4.29 -2.49
C VAL A 451 6.59 -5.00 -3.64
N SER A 452 5.42 -5.60 -3.35
CA SER A 452 4.64 -6.33 -4.35
C SER A 452 3.16 -6.38 -3.96
N ASP A 453 2.29 -6.59 -4.96
CA ASP A 453 0.90 -7.01 -4.76
C ASP A 453 0.75 -8.51 -4.44
N GLY A 454 1.88 -9.23 -4.39
CA GLY A 454 1.95 -10.66 -4.14
C GLY A 454 1.72 -11.55 -5.38
N TYR A 455 1.42 -10.97 -6.54
CA TYR A 455 1.27 -11.69 -7.81
C TYR A 455 2.51 -11.62 -8.70
N MET A 456 3.54 -10.92 -8.26
CA MET A 456 4.86 -10.85 -8.90
C MET A 456 5.95 -10.84 -7.83
N HIS A 457 7.04 -11.60 -8.06
CA HIS A 457 8.12 -11.76 -7.09
C HIS A 457 9.49 -11.55 -7.69
N SER A 458 10.41 -10.97 -6.89
CA SER A 458 11.85 -10.97 -7.09
C SER A 458 12.46 -11.88 -6.03
N LEU A 459 12.70 -13.14 -6.41
CA LEU A 459 13.08 -14.21 -5.46
C LEU A 459 14.56 -14.19 -5.11
N ALA A 460 15.40 -13.80 -6.06
CA ALA A 460 16.83 -13.61 -5.85
C ALA A 460 17.33 -12.48 -6.72
N LEU A 461 18.19 -11.62 -6.17
CA LEU A 461 18.85 -10.52 -6.89
C LEU A 461 20.34 -10.54 -6.57
N GLN A 462 21.17 -10.53 -7.60
CA GLN A 462 22.61 -10.39 -7.49
C GLN A 462 23.10 -9.32 -8.45
N VAL A 463 23.88 -8.39 -7.91
CA VAL A 463 24.55 -7.32 -8.65
C VAL A 463 26.04 -7.54 -8.54
N LYS A 464 26.75 -7.64 -9.67
CA LYS A 464 28.16 -8.01 -9.69
C LYS A 464 28.98 -7.14 -10.65
N SER A 465 30.21 -6.80 -10.26
CA SER A 465 31.21 -6.19 -11.12
C SER A 465 32.60 -6.70 -10.71
N GLY A 466 33.28 -7.44 -11.60
CA GLY A 466 34.51 -8.15 -11.25
C GLY A 466 34.27 -9.16 -10.12
N GLU A 467 35.03 -9.05 -9.04
CA GLU A 467 34.86 -9.90 -7.83
C GLU A 467 33.86 -9.33 -6.81
N GLU A 468 33.51 -8.04 -6.93
CA GLU A 468 32.57 -7.38 -6.02
C GLU A 468 31.13 -7.79 -6.33
N GLN A 469 30.34 -7.99 -5.28
CA GLN A 469 28.92 -8.35 -5.41
C GLN A 469 28.10 -7.72 -4.29
N ALA A 470 26.82 -7.53 -4.58
CA ALA A 470 25.82 -7.03 -3.64
C ALA A 470 24.42 -7.59 -3.99
N THR A 471 23.51 -7.52 -3.03
CA THR A 471 22.09 -7.81 -3.23
C THR A 471 21.23 -6.63 -2.76
N VAL A 472 19.90 -6.79 -2.79
CA VAL A 472 18.94 -5.75 -2.41
C VAL A 472 19.22 -5.24 -0.99
N GLY A 473 19.24 -3.91 -0.84
CA GLY A 473 19.57 -3.23 0.42
C GLY A 473 21.06 -3.17 0.76
N GLU A 474 21.92 -3.67 -0.12
CA GLU A 474 23.37 -3.62 0.03
C GLU A 474 24.03 -2.60 -0.92
N CYS A 475 25.31 -2.40 -0.71
CA CYS A 475 26.13 -1.48 -1.48
C CYS A 475 27.24 -2.25 -2.23
N LEU A 476 27.33 -2.03 -3.56
CA LEU A 476 28.43 -2.48 -4.40
C LEU A 476 29.49 -1.38 -4.48
N ASN A 477 30.68 -1.63 -3.95
CA ASN A 477 31.76 -0.65 -3.94
C ASN A 477 32.75 -0.91 -5.07
N LEU A 478 32.90 0.07 -5.96
CA LEU A 478 33.80 0.01 -7.12
C LEU A 478 34.90 1.08 -7.00
N ALA A 479 36.15 0.69 -7.21
CA ALA A 479 37.27 1.65 -7.22
C ALA A 479 37.13 2.65 -8.39
N VAL A 480 36.70 2.16 -9.56
CA VAL A 480 36.40 2.93 -10.77
C VAL A 480 35.11 2.43 -11.41
N GLY A 481 34.48 3.28 -12.22
CA GLY A 481 33.30 2.89 -12.97
C GLY A 481 33.56 1.72 -13.93
N GLY A 482 32.56 0.91 -14.19
CA GLY A 482 32.65 -0.30 -15.02
C GLY A 482 31.33 -0.89 -15.41
N MET A 483 31.40 -2.07 -16.04
CA MET A 483 30.19 -2.86 -16.35
C MET A 483 29.67 -3.54 -15.08
N VAL A 484 28.41 -3.38 -14.84
CA VAL A 484 27.67 -4.04 -13.76
C VAL A 484 26.69 -5.06 -14.37
N ARG A 485 26.82 -6.29 -13.94
CA ARG A 485 25.91 -7.38 -14.30
C ARG A 485 24.87 -7.55 -13.20
N VAL A 486 23.60 -7.60 -13.58
CA VAL A 486 22.47 -7.82 -12.68
C VAL A 486 21.79 -9.12 -13.08
N ARG A 487 21.75 -10.07 -12.16
CA ARG A 487 21.03 -11.33 -12.32
C ARG A 487 19.87 -11.33 -11.34
N VAL A 488 18.68 -11.65 -11.83
CA VAL A 488 17.47 -11.71 -11.01
C VAL A 488 16.64 -12.94 -11.34
N THR A 489 16.17 -13.63 -10.31
CA THR A 489 15.13 -14.66 -10.43
C THR A 489 13.79 -14.05 -10.11
N VAL A 490 12.87 -14.09 -11.08
CA VAL A 490 11.52 -13.54 -10.95
C VAL A 490 10.48 -14.62 -11.22
N SER A 491 9.28 -14.41 -10.69
CA SER A 491 8.13 -15.27 -10.98
C SER A 491 6.86 -14.43 -11.00
N ALA A 492 5.95 -14.72 -11.93
CA ALA A 492 4.66 -14.03 -12.07
C ALA A 492 3.51 -15.03 -11.97
N ALA A 493 2.47 -14.69 -11.21
CA ALA A 493 1.31 -15.55 -10.98
C ALA A 493 0.62 -15.95 -12.29
N PRO A 494 0.18 -17.23 -12.41
CA PRO A 494 -0.55 -17.69 -13.59
C PRO A 494 -1.95 -17.09 -13.70
N GLU A 495 -2.47 -16.54 -12.62
CA GLU A 495 -3.72 -15.79 -12.59
C GLU A 495 -3.66 -14.68 -11.52
N MET A 496 -4.33 -13.57 -11.77
CA MET A 496 -4.41 -12.45 -10.82
C MET A 496 -5.72 -11.69 -11.01
N PRO A 497 -6.18 -10.91 -10.02
CA PRO A 497 -7.28 -9.98 -10.21
C PRO A 497 -6.97 -8.97 -11.33
N GLU A 498 -7.96 -8.62 -12.13
CA GLU A 498 -7.81 -7.59 -13.16
C GLU A 498 -7.43 -6.23 -12.54
N SER A 499 -7.82 -6.01 -11.32
CA SER A 499 -7.71 -4.77 -10.58
C SER A 499 -6.68 -4.90 -9.47
N ILE A 500 -5.43 -4.58 -9.72
CA ILE A 500 -4.34 -4.78 -8.78
C ILE A 500 -3.67 -3.50 -8.27
N ALA A 501 -3.76 -2.38 -8.98
CA ALA A 501 -3.09 -1.17 -8.52
C ALA A 501 -3.53 0.11 -9.23
N TYR A 502 -3.43 1.22 -8.52
CA TYR A 502 -3.33 2.54 -9.12
C TYR A 502 -1.94 2.77 -9.71
N ALA A 503 -1.85 3.24 -10.94
CA ALA A 503 -0.57 3.57 -11.54
C ALA A 503 -0.52 5.01 -12.08
N SER A 504 -1.64 5.53 -12.56
CA SER A 504 -1.76 6.88 -13.11
C SER A 504 -2.96 7.62 -12.51
N ARG A 505 -3.19 8.83 -12.96
CA ARG A 505 -4.29 9.69 -12.51
C ARG A 505 -5.67 9.10 -12.76
N SER A 506 -5.82 8.33 -13.83
CA SER A 506 -7.06 7.60 -14.14
C SER A 506 -6.76 6.31 -14.90
N ALA A 507 -7.75 5.43 -14.96
CA ALA A 507 -7.65 4.20 -15.76
C ALA A 507 -7.55 4.47 -17.27
N GLU A 508 -8.05 5.62 -17.71
CA GLU A 508 -8.01 6.05 -19.12
C GLU A 508 -6.65 6.66 -19.47
N ASP A 509 -5.97 7.24 -18.49
CA ASP A 509 -4.67 7.89 -18.60
C ASP A 509 -3.50 6.94 -18.29
N ARG A 510 -3.57 5.69 -18.72
CA ARG A 510 -2.46 4.75 -18.51
C ARG A 510 -1.19 5.30 -19.16
N PRO A 511 -0.04 5.17 -18.46
CA PRO A 511 1.23 5.44 -19.10
C PRO A 511 1.35 4.62 -20.38
N ARG A 512 1.69 5.26 -21.50
CA ARG A 512 1.76 4.59 -22.82
C ARG A 512 2.73 3.41 -22.84
N TRP A 513 3.71 3.41 -21.94
CA TRP A 513 4.71 2.35 -21.82
C TRP A 513 4.23 1.12 -21.03
N LEU A 514 3.07 1.22 -20.35
CA LEU A 514 2.53 0.10 -19.55
C LEU A 514 1.96 -1.03 -20.42
N GLY A 515 1.47 -0.69 -21.62
CA GLY A 515 0.81 -1.65 -22.53
C GLY A 515 -0.60 -2.04 -22.05
N ASP A 516 -1.19 -3.02 -22.73
CA ASP A 516 -2.58 -3.46 -22.47
C ASP A 516 -2.70 -4.60 -21.46
N THR A 517 -1.56 -5.10 -20.92
CA THR A 517 -1.52 -6.33 -20.10
C THR A 517 -1.95 -6.11 -18.67
N VAL A 518 -1.98 -4.87 -18.17
CA VAL A 518 -2.34 -4.54 -16.79
C VAL A 518 -3.47 -3.52 -16.77
N THR A 519 -4.57 -3.86 -16.13
CA THR A 519 -5.69 -2.95 -15.91
C THR A 519 -5.49 -2.21 -14.60
N LEU A 520 -5.55 -0.89 -14.64
CA LEU A 520 -5.25 0.00 -13.51
C LEU A 520 -6.50 0.44 -12.76
N HIS A 521 -7.49 -0.42 -12.69
CA HIS A 521 -8.72 -0.12 -11.96
C HIS A 521 -8.59 -0.44 -10.49
N GLY A 522 -9.16 0.43 -9.66
CA GLY A 522 -9.30 0.19 -8.25
C GLY A 522 -10.10 -1.08 -7.93
N GLU A 523 -10.19 -1.38 -6.71
CA GLU A 523 -10.55 -2.56 -5.94
C GLU A 523 -11.76 -3.42 -6.36
N ARG A 524 -12.52 -3.06 -7.39
CA ARG A 524 -13.86 -3.64 -7.59
C ARG A 524 -14.00 -4.61 -8.76
N SER A 525 -12.93 -4.88 -9.49
CA SER A 525 -13.02 -5.88 -10.57
C SER A 525 -13.10 -7.28 -9.96
N ARG A 526 -14.14 -8.00 -10.32
CA ARG A 526 -14.30 -9.43 -10.00
C ARG A 526 -13.73 -10.33 -11.09
N ARG A 527 -13.14 -9.74 -12.12
CA ARG A 527 -12.52 -10.47 -13.21
C ARG A 527 -11.10 -10.86 -12.85
N TRP A 528 -10.70 -11.99 -13.37
CA TRP A 528 -9.35 -12.51 -13.24
C TRP A 528 -8.72 -12.60 -14.62
N LEU A 529 -7.45 -12.20 -14.68
CA LEU A 529 -6.59 -12.36 -15.83
C LEU A 529 -5.80 -13.65 -15.65
N SER A 530 -5.73 -14.47 -16.72
CA SER A 530 -4.96 -15.70 -16.73
C SER A 530 -3.83 -15.61 -17.74
N GLY A 531 -2.61 -15.96 -17.32
CA GLY A 531 -1.43 -15.95 -18.17
C GLY A 531 -1.00 -14.55 -18.60
N GLY A 532 -0.54 -14.47 -19.86
CA GLY A 532 -0.02 -13.26 -20.48
C GLY A 532 1.46 -13.06 -20.18
N GLU A 533 1.94 -11.87 -20.47
CA GLU A 533 3.34 -11.48 -20.30
C GLU A 533 3.48 -10.38 -19.24
N ARG A 534 4.65 -10.36 -18.59
CA ARG A 534 5.03 -9.31 -17.65
C ARG A 534 6.35 -8.68 -18.09
N ARG A 535 6.38 -7.38 -18.06
CA ARG A 535 7.58 -6.59 -18.36
C ARG A 535 8.41 -6.43 -17.09
N VAL A 536 9.67 -6.87 -17.14
CA VAL A 536 10.65 -6.72 -16.05
C VAL A 536 11.71 -5.72 -16.51
N GLU A 537 11.95 -4.71 -15.71
CA GLU A 537 12.81 -3.59 -16.02
C GLU A 537 13.98 -3.53 -15.05
N LEU A 538 15.19 -3.30 -15.57
CA LEU A 538 16.29 -2.78 -14.80
C LEU A 538 16.18 -1.26 -14.80
N VAL A 539 16.02 -0.68 -13.62
CA VAL A 539 15.98 0.78 -13.41
C VAL A 539 17.32 1.22 -12.84
N VAL A 540 17.92 2.25 -13.43
CA VAL A 540 19.13 2.90 -12.93
C VAL A 540 18.86 4.39 -12.78
N ASN A 541 19.02 4.91 -11.57
CA ASN A 541 18.78 6.33 -11.28
C ASN A 541 17.39 6.82 -11.71
N GLY A 542 16.39 5.95 -11.60
CA GLY A 542 15.00 6.21 -11.98
C GLY A 542 14.66 5.97 -13.46
N LYS A 543 15.65 5.71 -14.31
CA LYS A 543 15.45 5.47 -15.76
C LYS A 543 15.54 3.99 -16.10
N VAL A 544 14.73 3.54 -17.04
CA VAL A 544 14.79 2.16 -17.55
C VAL A 544 16.05 1.97 -18.37
N ALA A 545 16.98 1.14 -17.89
CA ALA A 545 18.23 0.80 -18.55
C ALA A 545 18.17 -0.52 -19.33
N GLY A 546 17.22 -1.38 -19.02
CA GLY A 546 17.01 -2.65 -19.72
C GLY A 546 15.63 -3.23 -19.48
N VAL A 547 15.14 -4.02 -20.42
CA VAL A 547 13.82 -4.65 -20.37
C VAL A 547 13.93 -6.12 -20.73
N ARG A 548 13.22 -6.96 -20.02
CA ARG A 548 12.94 -8.37 -20.35
C ARG A 548 11.43 -8.60 -20.25
N VAL A 549 10.96 -9.62 -20.94
CA VAL A 549 9.56 -10.05 -20.86
C VAL A 549 9.54 -11.49 -20.39
N ILE A 550 8.67 -11.80 -19.46
CA ILE A 550 8.48 -13.13 -18.90
C ILE A 550 7.03 -13.60 -19.06
N ALA A 551 6.81 -14.90 -19.12
CA ALA A 551 5.49 -15.48 -19.06
C ALA A 551 4.93 -15.39 -17.63
N ALA A 552 3.63 -15.11 -17.50
CA ALA A 552 2.90 -15.22 -16.24
C ALA A 552 2.32 -16.64 -16.11
N ASP A 553 3.16 -17.59 -15.74
CA ASP A 553 2.85 -19.03 -15.69
C ASP A 553 3.18 -19.68 -14.34
N GLY A 554 3.60 -18.86 -13.36
CA GLY A 554 4.00 -19.34 -12.02
C GLY A 554 5.40 -19.96 -11.96
N GLN A 555 6.13 -20.00 -13.07
CA GLN A 555 7.48 -20.55 -13.09
C GLN A 555 8.52 -19.49 -12.72
N GLU A 556 9.61 -19.95 -12.12
CA GLU A 556 10.77 -19.12 -11.85
C GLU A 556 11.56 -18.91 -13.15
N GLN A 557 11.91 -17.65 -13.45
CA GLN A 557 12.66 -17.29 -14.65
C GLN A 557 13.87 -16.45 -14.24
N GLU A 558 15.06 -16.88 -14.65
CA GLU A 558 16.31 -16.15 -14.43
C GLU A 558 16.54 -15.17 -15.58
N LEU A 559 16.76 -13.90 -15.24
CA LEU A 559 17.03 -12.81 -16.17
C LEU A 559 18.39 -12.20 -15.88
N GLU A 560 19.06 -11.77 -16.94
CA GLU A 560 20.34 -11.09 -16.85
C GLU A 560 20.31 -9.77 -17.61
N PHE A 561 20.90 -8.73 -16.97
CA PHE A 561 21.11 -7.41 -17.55
C PHE A 561 22.57 -7.01 -17.37
N GLU A 562 23.08 -6.20 -18.28
CA GLU A 562 24.37 -5.55 -18.16
C GLU A 562 24.19 -4.05 -18.39
N VAL A 563 24.84 -3.24 -17.54
CA VAL A 563 24.76 -1.79 -17.62
C VAL A 563 26.09 -1.14 -17.25
N PRO A 564 26.56 -0.14 -18.02
CA PRO A 564 27.74 0.64 -17.63
C PRO A 564 27.37 1.61 -16.51
N VAL A 565 28.15 1.62 -15.42
CA VAL A 565 28.02 2.55 -14.31
C VAL A 565 29.32 3.36 -14.22
N ALA A 566 29.26 4.63 -14.64
CA ALA A 566 30.41 5.51 -14.66
C ALA A 566 30.61 6.30 -13.35
N SER A 567 29.53 6.57 -12.64
CA SER A 567 29.50 7.30 -11.36
C SER A 567 28.56 6.62 -10.38
N SER A 568 28.68 6.99 -9.10
CA SER A 568 27.83 6.43 -8.04
C SER A 568 26.36 6.57 -8.40
N SER A 569 25.64 5.45 -8.32
CA SER A 569 24.28 5.27 -8.84
C SER A 569 23.50 4.32 -7.94
N TRP A 570 22.20 4.30 -8.11
CA TRP A 570 21.36 3.25 -7.56
C TRP A 570 20.67 2.47 -8.69
N LEU A 571 20.40 1.20 -8.45
CA LEU A 571 19.69 0.35 -9.39
C LEU A 571 18.66 -0.52 -8.67
N ALA A 572 17.60 -0.89 -9.38
CA ALA A 572 16.53 -1.73 -8.88
C ALA A 572 15.87 -2.54 -10.00
N ILE A 573 15.18 -3.61 -9.65
CA ILE A 573 14.29 -4.35 -10.54
C ILE A 573 12.85 -3.86 -10.31
N ARG A 574 12.14 -3.62 -11.41
CA ARG A 574 10.76 -3.17 -11.41
C ARG A 574 9.93 -3.98 -12.41
N SER A 575 8.72 -4.32 -12.02
CA SER A 575 7.64 -4.73 -12.92
C SER A 575 6.42 -3.87 -12.60
N PHE A 576 6.29 -2.77 -13.34
CA PHE A 576 5.24 -1.80 -13.06
C PHE A 576 3.84 -2.37 -13.36
N PRO A 577 2.83 -2.16 -12.52
CA PRO A 577 2.82 -1.51 -11.21
C PRO A 577 2.94 -2.49 -10.03
N GLN A 578 3.27 -3.76 -10.30
CA GLN A 578 3.11 -4.89 -9.38
C GLN A 578 4.28 -5.10 -8.43
N LEU A 579 5.51 -4.74 -8.85
CA LEU A 579 6.72 -5.06 -8.10
C LEU A 579 7.78 -3.97 -8.25
N HIS A 580 8.44 -3.67 -7.13
CA HIS A 580 9.66 -2.88 -7.12
C HIS A 580 10.60 -3.36 -6.00
N THR A 581 11.86 -3.69 -6.32
CA THR A 581 12.86 -3.98 -5.29
C THR A 581 13.35 -2.68 -4.66
N ASN A 582 13.79 -2.74 -3.41
CA ASN A 582 14.61 -1.64 -2.88
C ASN A 582 15.93 -1.55 -3.66
N ALA A 583 16.57 -0.40 -3.57
CA ALA A 583 17.74 -0.09 -4.35
C ALA A 583 18.98 -0.88 -3.89
N VAL A 584 19.81 -1.28 -4.86
CA VAL A 584 21.22 -1.60 -4.64
C VAL A 584 22.01 -0.34 -4.97
N GLU A 585 22.78 0.14 -4.02
CA GLU A 585 23.65 1.30 -4.23
C GLU A 585 24.96 0.85 -4.88
N VAL A 586 25.41 1.53 -5.93
CA VAL A 586 26.71 1.31 -6.57
C VAL A 586 27.55 2.54 -6.31
N ILE A 587 28.55 2.41 -5.45
CA ILE A 587 29.45 3.51 -5.07
C ILE A 587 30.75 3.41 -5.85
N VAL A 588 31.07 4.45 -6.61
CA VAL A 588 32.24 4.52 -7.45
C VAL A 588 33.26 5.49 -6.86
N GLY A 589 34.48 5.00 -6.59
CA GLY A 589 35.57 5.79 -6.03
C GLY A 589 35.27 6.42 -4.67
N GLY A 590 34.39 5.80 -3.87
CA GLY A 590 33.95 6.28 -2.56
C GLY A 590 33.12 7.57 -2.60
N ARG A 591 32.61 7.98 -3.76
CA ARG A 591 31.82 9.21 -3.91
C ARG A 591 30.36 8.93 -3.61
N PRO A 592 29.64 9.83 -2.93
CA PRO A 592 28.22 9.65 -2.69
C PRO A 592 27.39 9.69 -3.99
N ILE A 593 26.20 9.12 -3.97
CA ILE A 593 25.25 9.23 -5.08
C ILE A 593 24.78 10.69 -5.19
N ARG A 594 24.95 11.28 -6.38
CA ARG A 594 24.52 12.64 -6.74
C ARG A 594 24.13 12.61 -8.22
N VAL A 595 22.95 12.04 -8.48
CA VAL A 595 22.53 11.76 -9.86
C VAL A 595 22.15 13.02 -10.60
N SER A 596 21.40 13.94 -9.95
CA SER A 596 20.74 15.03 -10.64
C SER A 596 20.53 16.24 -9.74
N ALA A 597 21.08 17.39 -10.17
CA ALA A 597 20.78 18.69 -9.56
C ALA A 597 19.28 19.01 -9.63
N ALA A 598 18.59 18.61 -10.72
CA ALA A 598 17.16 18.80 -10.87
C ALA A 598 16.34 18.04 -9.83
N SER A 599 16.73 16.79 -9.47
CA SER A 599 16.08 16.05 -8.39
C SER A 599 16.21 16.75 -7.04
N ALA A 600 17.38 17.29 -6.74
CA ALA A 600 17.61 18.02 -5.50
C ALA A 600 16.81 19.35 -5.47
N ARG A 601 16.73 20.07 -6.58
CA ARG A 601 15.87 21.25 -6.73
C ARG A 601 14.39 20.88 -6.60
N TRP A 602 13.97 19.74 -7.15
CA TRP A 602 12.61 19.25 -7.00
C TRP A 602 12.25 19.02 -5.52
N CYS A 603 13.15 18.40 -4.74
CA CYS A 603 12.95 18.24 -3.29
C CYS A 603 12.89 19.62 -2.58
N GLN A 604 13.71 20.59 -2.96
CA GLN A 604 13.60 21.96 -2.41
C GLN A 604 12.25 22.60 -2.70
N GLU A 605 11.77 22.49 -3.95
CA GLU A 605 10.50 23.10 -4.35
C GLU A 605 9.29 22.40 -3.69
N THR A 606 9.33 21.08 -3.48
CA THR A 606 8.28 20.35 -2.74
C THR A 606 8.25 20.80 -1.27
N ILE A 607 9.41 21.00 -0.62
CA ILE A 607 9.48 21.54 0.75
C ILE A 607 8.90 22.96 0.80
N ARG A 608 9.25 23.84 -0.15
CA ARG A 608 8.70 25.20 -0.25
C ARG A 608 7.20 25.18 -0.49
N GLN A 609 6.72 24.31 -1.37
CA GLN A 609 5.29 24.15 -1.64
C GLN A 609 4.55 23.67 -0.40
N LEU A 610 5.07 22.68 0.32
CA LEU A 610 4.48 22.20 1.57
C LEU A 610 4.37 23.32 2.60
N TRP A 611 5.46 24.06 2.82
CA TRP A 611 5.45 25.20 3.74
C TRP A 611 4.38 26.22 3.38
N ARG A 612 4.29 26.57 2.09
CA ARG A 612 3.32 27.55 1.57
C ARG A 612 1.87 27.14 1.87
N VAL A 613 1.55 25.85 1.68
CA VAL A 613 0.16 25.38 1.80
C VAL A 613 -0.20 24.88 3.19
N ARG A 614 0.78 24.51 4.04
CA ARG A 614 0.54 23.82 5.31
C ARG A 614 1.15 24.48 6.56
N ALA A 615 2.03 25.47 6.46
CA ALA A 615 2.64 26.11 7.63
C ALA A 615 1.61 26.67 8.61
N GLY A 616 0.42 27.08 8.11
CA GLY A 616 -0.69 27.55 8.94
C GLY A 616 -1.25 26.48 9.90
N ASN A 617 -1.08 25.20 9.58
CA ASN A 617 -1.56 24.09 10.38
C ASN A 617 -0.60 23.75 11.55
N ILE A 618 0.64 24.23 11.50
CA ILE A 618 1.61 24.05 12.58
C ILE A 618 1.27 25.01 13.72
N ALA A 619 1.22 24.49 14.95
CA ALA A 619 0.95 25.29 16.13
C ALA A 619 1.93 26.45 16.27
N ALA A 620 1.44 27.60 16.75
CA ALA A 620 2.25 28.83 16.82
C ALA A 620 3.54 28.64 17.63
N GLY A 621 3.49 27.86 18.71
CA GLY A 621 4.66 27.57 19.55
C GLY A 621 5.69 26.62 18.92
N GLU A 622 5.32 25.89 17.87
CA GLU A 622 6.20 24.91 17.17
C GLU A 622 6.69 25.45 15.82
N ARG A 623 6.04 26.48 15.29
CA ARG A 623 6.25 26.98 13.93
C ARG A 623 7.70 27.41 13.67
N GLU A 624 8.37 28.00 14.65
CA GLU A 624 9.76 28.41 14.52
C GLU A 624 10.68 27.20 14.37
N SER A 625 10.56 26.18 15.24
CA SER A 625 11.34 24.95 15.15
C SER A 625 11.10 24.20 13.82
N ALA A 626 9.84 24.18 13.37
CA ALA A 626 9.51 23.59 12.08
C ALA A 626 10.13 24.38 10.93
N ARG A 627 10.05 25.72 10.95
CA ARG A 627 10.67 26.58 9.95
C ARG A 627 12.17 26.36 9.84
N GLU A 628 12.87 26.31 10.97
CA GLU A 628 14.30 26.01 10.98
C GLU A 628 14.65 24.64 10.37
N ALA A 629 13.87 23.60 10.66
CA ALA A 629 14.09 22.27 10.08
C ALA A 629 13.85 22.26 8.55
N PHE A 630 12.81 22.94 8.08
CA PHE A 630 12.52 23.10 6.66
C PHE A 630 13.63 23.88 5.95
N GLU A 631 14.12 24.97 6.53
CA GLU A 631 15.22 25.78 5.97
C GLU A 631 16.54 25.01 5.93
N ARG A 632 16.89 24.25 7.00
CA ARG A 632 18.04 23.34 6.99
C ARG A 632 17.94 22.30 5.88
N SER A 633 16.76 21.71 5.70
CA SER A 633 16.53 20.73 4.65
C SER A 633 16.66 21.32 3.25
N ILE A 634 16.09 22.51 3.01
CA ILE A 634 16.24 23.24 1.75
C ILE A 634 17.73 23.52 1.47
N ALA A 635 18.49 23.95 2.48
CA ALA A 635 19.93 24.22 2.34
C ALA A 635 20.71 22.95 2.02
N GLU A 636 20.40 21.83 2.69
CA GLU A 636 21.05 20.53 2.44
C GLU A 636 20.78 20.00 1.01
N TYR A 637 19.54 20.07 0.52
CA TYR A 637 19.23 19.72 -0.87
C TYR A 637 19.93 20.70 -1.85
N GLY A 638 20.06 21.98 -1.51
CA GLY A 638 20.83 22.95 -2.30
C GLY A 638 22.32 22.58 -2.41
N ARG A 639 22.94 22.16 -1.29
CA ARG A 639 24.31 21.64 -1.28
C ARG A 639 24.45 20.42 -2.19
N ARG A 640 23.51 19.45 -2.11
CA ARG A 640 23.51 18.25 -2.96
C ARG A 640 23.28 18.56 -4.44
N ALA A 641 22.50 19.59 -4.74
CA ALA A 641 22.31 20.07 -6.11
C ALA A 641 23.64 20.63 -6.69
N ALA A 642 24.38 21.42 -5.90
CA ALA A 642 25.68 21.95 -6.30
C ALA A 642 26.73 20.82 -6.53
N GLU A 643 26.73 19.79 -5.68
CA GLU A 643 27.60 18.61 -5.83
C GLU A 643 27.28 17.82 -7.10
N ALA A 644 26.00 17.71 -7.49
CA ALA A 644 25.58 17.01 -8.70
C ALA A 644 25.91 17.78 -9.99
N GLY A 645 26.03 19.10 -9.95
CA GLY A 645 26.37 19.95 -11.11
C GLY A 645 27.85 20.13 -11.37
N GLY A 646 28.73 19.69 -10.46
CA GLY A 646 30.20 19.85 -10.54
C GLY A 646 30.96 18.60 -10.99
N GLY A 647 30.27 17.55 -11.47
CA GLY A 647 30.85 16.26 -11.88
C GLY A 647 30.93 16.06 -13.37
#